data_2382c626e397ece4c770f71adf381349
#
_entry.id   2382c626e397ece4c770f71adf381349
#
_cell.length_a   1.000
_cell.length_b   1.000
_cell.length_c   1.000
_cell.angle_alpha   90.00
_cell.angle_beta   90.00
_cell.angle_gamma   90.00
#
_symmetry.space_group_name_H-M   'P 1'
#
loop_
_entity.id
_entity.type
_entity.pdbx_description
1 polymer ?
#
loop_
_entity_poly.entity_id
_entity_poly.type
_entity_poly.pdbx_seq_one_letter_code
_entity_poly.pdbx_strand_id
1 'polypeptide(L)'
;MVVDHIEIIRQKYKRHEGWLAPFPWCEDFQFQLSDIYTRLRMVNREKKARATAEQRVVETTEIFNPHEECEKPRKVLIEGKPGMGKTTYCNKVAYDWATKELEAGDYFPEFELVLWLKCCDVGIESDLWDAIDDQLLPGEVQREQKEKFFNFISQNQSKVLLVLDGLDEIPTSKLPKSFSEVISGKTLPRCYLVVTARHEAGIPVRKDCDTLLEVEGFSPEDAKEFILKYFEGKEDMAHALVDKMSIDSRLEELTYFEGRGDMAHDLLANMSIDSRPGMLTANPLNTALLCLLFEDFEGKLPQSRTQLYSEIVQYVLIRYRKRKGLPVDNDGLMELYKGQLEHLGFIALNSLREGTTHFEDKQLGSEHSDLTEFGFLSVQPGRSKRRPCFRYGFTHKSFQEFFAGYYLCCQLVSGEISPEVLVKDKRYFRELIQVLQFTCGLLAVQYEEHLQAMIESIADEVNKEDTRESLLVALEIIQDLPFEVAFRFGSCLKVQEVDLSGEQIEIDLAAKLFGVLITNKTLTHLNLTQSMKLGIGPFQILADALGTNTTLTALNLTANELDNADFESLAAALGKNATLTSLDLNHNELSHAGVNSLAAALETNRSLKDLNLCWNNLCPADVESLAASLTRNAALTKLDLSFNRLGDSTLLFKKKTSLKELDLTGNYLGPATAESIGAALTTNTTLTCLDLSVNNLGPSGAASLATALKTNTTLTKLYLSDNNLGFSGAESLAAALKTNSTVTELNLSKNNLGFGGAESLAEALKTNTTLTKLNLQFNKLGPASAESLAAGFKTNASMTELNLSYNALTDVKSLAAALETNRSLKDLNLSWNKLCPASADSLAASLTMNTTLRTLDLSGNNLGPAGAKSLATVLETNTTLKNLFLFKNNISEADRKKLNEAHGDRILFKCVDPHHRVLMSFRKAEQKMQQEKFALKGMS
;
A
#
# COMPACT_ATOMS: atom_id res chain seq x y z
N MET A 1 -10.81 40.91 -31.39
CA MET A 1 -11.48 41.05 -30.06
C MET A 1 -11.26 39.80 -29.19
N VAL A 2 -11.82 38.62 -29.45
CA VAL A 2 -11.45 37.41 -28.70
C VAL A 2 -9.98 37.01 -28.90
N VAL A 3 -9.52 37.09 -30.14
CA VAL A 3 -8.09 36.88 -30.51
C VAL A 3 -7.16 37.82 -29.76
N ASP A 4 -7.61 39.07 -29.54
CA ASP A 4 -6.83 40.05 -28.81
C ASP A 4 -6.66 39.69 -27.33
N HIS A 5 -7.69 39.11 -26.69
CA HIS A 5 -7.59 38.66 -25.30
C HIS A 5 -6.68 37.42 -25.16
N ILE A 6 -6.73 36.49 -26.13
CA ILE A 6 -5.80 35.37 -26.19
C ILE A 6 -4.36 35.84 -26.31
N GLU A 7 -4.13 36.84 -27.20
CA GLU A 7 -2.80 37.40 -27.37
C GLU A 7 -2.32 38.18 -26.13
N ILE A 8 -3.20 38.86 -25.41
CA ILE A 8 -2.89 39.49 -24.15
C ILE A 8 -2.43 38.48 -23.12
N ILE A 9 -3.11 37.33 -22.99
CA ILE A 9 -2.72 36.24 -22.10
C ILE A 9 -1.37 35.66 -22.51
N ARG A 10 -1.12 35.44 -23.82
CA ARG A 10 0.18 34.99 -24.34
C ARG A 10 1.30 35.94 -23.99
N GLN A 11 1.09 37.24 -24.18
CA GLN A 11 2.09 38.25 -23.85
C GLN A 11 2.38 38.33 -22.36
N LYS A 12 1.34 38.11 -21.54
CA LYS A 12 1.49 38.01 -20.08
C LYS A 12 2.42 36.88 -19.71
N TYR A 13 2.16 35.63 -20.21
CA TYR A 13 3.00 34.45 -19.92
C TYR A 13 4.41 34.63 -20.45
N LYS A 14 4.61 35.19 -21.65
CA LYS A 14 5.94 35.46 -22.18
C LYS A 14 6.77 36.42 -21.34
N ARG A 15 6.11 37.43 -20.76
CA ARG A 15 6.83 38.49 -20.01
C ARG A 15 7.09 38.09 -18.55
N HIS A 16 6.17 37.39 -17.93
CA HIS A 16 6.19 37.18 -16.49
C HIS A 16 6.58 35.73 -16.09
N GLU A 17 6.29 34.77 -16.97
CA GLU A 17 6.42 33.35 -16.62
C GLU A 17 7.59 32.68 -17.34
N GLY A 18 8.33 33.38 -18.16
CA GLY A 18 9.55 32.87 -18.81
C GLY A 18 10.79 32.88 -17.91
N TRP A 19 10.65 33.41 -16.70
CA TRP A 19 11.73 33.54 -15.73
C TRP A 19 11.42 32.73 -14.47
N LEU A 20 12.36 31.96 -14.03
CA LEU A 20 12.31 31.32 -12.72
C LEU A 20 13.08 32.21 -11.75
N ALA A 21 12.38 32.80 -10.78
CA ALA A 21 12.97 33.44 -9.61
C ALA A 21 12.85 32.45 -8.43
N PRO A 22 13.84 31.60 -8.18
CA PRO A 22 13.78 30.63 -7.06
C PRO A 22 13.57 31.34 -5.72
N PHE A 23 14.03 32.60 -5.65
CA PHE A 23 14.04 33.40 -4.44
C PHE A 23 13.58 34.84 -4.72
N PRO A 24 12.36 35.23 -4.36
CA PRO A 24 11.83 36.59 -4.56
C PRO A 24 12.64 37.72 -3.88
N TRP A 25 13.45 37.35 -2.88
CA TRP A 25 14.34 38.27 -2.16
C TRP A 25 15.72 38.45 -2.81
N CYS A 26 15.99 37.69 -3.90
CA CYS A 26 17.25 37.71 -4.64
C CYS A 26 16.98 38.14 -6.08
N GLU A 27 16.79 39.48 -6.29
CA GLU A 27 16.48 40.04 -7.61
C GLU A 27 17.55 39.74 -8.66
N ASP A 28 18.80 39.52 -8.24
CA ASP A 28 19.94 39.20 -9.09
C ASP A 28 19.91 37.75 -9.61
N PHE A 29 19.06 36.89 -9.06
CA PHE A 29 18.94 35.47 -9.40
C PHE A 29 17.63 35.19 -10.13
N GLN A 30 17.56 35.66 -11.38
CA GLN A 30 16.49 35.32 -12.30
C GLN A 30 17.09 34.52 -13.46
N PHE A 31 16.61 33.31 -13.65
CA PHE A 31 17.03 32.43 -14.74
C PHE A 31 15.91 32.28 -15.75
N GLN A 32 16.26 32.18 -17.04
CA GLN A 32 15.25 31.76 -18.01
C GLN A 32 14.81 30.34 -17.74
N LEU A 33 13.53 30.10 -17.80
CA LEU A 33 12.94 28.79 -17.53
C LEU A 33 13.48 27.72 -18.49
N SER A 34 13.77 28.07 -19.73
CA SER A 34 14.43 27.23 -20.73
C SER A 34 15.81 26.76 -20.32
N ASP A 35 16.54 27.58 -19.55
CA ASP A 35 17.94 27.32 -19.25
C ASP A 35 18.14 26.39 -18.06
N ILE A 36 17.25 26.47 -17.06
CA ILE A 36 17.40 25.73 -15.81
C ILE A 36 16.26 24.77 -15.50
N TYR A 37 15.18 24.76 -16.33
CA TYR A 37 14.12 23.78 -16.13
C TYR A 37 14.66 22.36 -16.34
N THR A 38 14.65 21.59 -15.27
CA THR A 38 15.02 20.18 -15.29
C THR A 38 13.74 19.36 -15.29
N ARG A 39 13.72 18.31 -16.12
CA ARG A 39 12.56 17.46 -16.29
C ARG A 39 12.20 16.79 -14.98
N LEU A 40 10.95 16.95 -14.56
CA LEU A 40 10.43 16.28 -13.36
C LEU A 40 9.95 14.87 -13.70
N ARG A 41 10.20 13.93 -12.81
CA ARG A 41 9.69 12.58 -12.93
C ARG A 41 8.25 12.54 -12.44
N MET A 42 7.32 12.09 -13.28
CA MET A 42 5.94 11.83 -12.94
C MET A 42 5.68 10.34 -13.01
N VAL A 43 4.96 9.82 -12.03
CA VAL A 43 4.63 8.39 -11.94
C VAL A 43 3.12 8.24 -12.00
N ASN A 44 2.66 7.37 -12.91
CA ASN A 44 1.23 7.06 -13.02
C ASN A 44 0.82 6.18 -11.84
N ARG A 45 -0.12 6.67 -11.00
CA ARG A 45 -0.74 5.88 -9.93
C ARG A 45 -2.07 5.35 -10.43
N GLU A 46 -2.15 4.06 -10.67
CA GLU A 46 -3.43 3.40 -10.89
C GLU A 46 -4.35 3.54 -9.66
N LYS A 47 -5.65 3.76 -9.91
CA LYS A 47 -6.69 3.92 -8.87
C LYS A 47 -6.85 2.73 -7.92
N LYS A 48 -6.21 1.61 -8.22
CA LYS A 48 -6.14 0.41 -7.36
C LYS A 48 -4.73 -0.16 -7.40
N ALA A 49 -4.17 -0.34 -6.21
CA ALA A 49 -2.90 -1.00 -6.01
C ALA A 49 -2.88 -2.38 -6.71
N ARG A 50 -2.28 -2.44 -7.88
CA ARG A 50 -1.81 -3.66 -8.52
C ARG A 50 -0.31 -3.51 -8.73
N ALA A 51 0.41 -4.33 -8.04
CA ALA A 51 1.85 -4.39 -7.96
C ALA A 51 2.49 -4.95 -9.24
N THR A 52 2.23 -4.38 -10.43
CA THR A 52 2.94 -4.81 -11.66
C THR A 52 2.90 -3.77 -12.78
N ALA A 53 2.46 -2.53 -12.56
CA ALA A 53 2.65 -1.49 -13.56
C ALA A 53 4.08 -0.98 -13.46
N GLU A 54 4.89 -1.16 -14.49
CA GLU A 54 6.14 -0.45 -14.66
C GLU A 54 5.90 1.04 -14.39
N GLN A 55 6.68 1.64 -13.49
CA GLN A 55 6.64 3.07 -13.22
C GLN A 55 7.09 3.79 -14.50
N ARG A 56 6.13 4.21 -15.30
CA ARG A 56 6.42 4.94 -16.53
C ARG A 56 6.66 6.39 -16.21
N VAL A 57 7.81 6.90 -16.59
CA VAL A 57 8.07 8.33 -16.62
C VAL A 57 7.19 8.93 -17.71
N VAL A 58 6.40 9.94 -17.36
CA VAL A 58 5.43 10.58 -18.25
C VAL A 58 5.98 11.93 -18.68
N GLU A 59 6.09 12.15 -19.97
CA GLU A 59 6.46 13.45 -20.54
C GLU A 59 5.35 14.48 -20.35
N THR A 60 5.70 15.76 -20.39
CA THR A 60 4.71 16.87 -20.26
C THR A 60 3.58 16.76 -21.26
N THR A 61 3.85 16.30 -22.48
CA THR A 61 2.86 16.14 -23.55
C THR A 61 2.14 14.78 -23.50
N GLU A 62 2.53 13.87 -22.64
CA GLU A 62 1.94 12.53 -22.52
C GLU A 62 0.86 12.43 -21.42
N ILE A 63 0.61 13.48 -20.66
CA ILE A 63 -0.32 13.46 -19.50
C ILE A 63 -1.77 13.11 -19.90
N PHE A 64 -2.14 13.29 -21.16
CA PHE A 64 -3.45 12.91 -21.70
C PHE A 64 -3.41 11.62 -22.53
N ASN A 65 -2.33 10.83 -22.48
CA ASN A 65 -2.24 9.56 -23.18
C ASN A 65 -3.27 8.56 -22.63
N PRO A 66 -3.86 7.73 -23.51
CA PRO A 66 -4.75 6.65 -23.09
C PRO A 66 -4.05 5.67 -22.14
N HIS A 67 -4.80 5.15 -21.19
CA HIS A 67 -4.36 4.12 -20.26
C HIS A 67 -5.50 3.12 -19.97
N GLU A 68 -5.23 2.02 -19.28
CA GLU A 68 -6.17 0.93 -19.06
C GLU A 68 -7.54 1.35 -18.50
N GLU A 69 -7.59 2.41 -17.71
CA GLU A 69 -8.82 2.89 -17.07
C GLU A 69 -9.55 3.97 -17.90
N CYS A 70 -8.88 4.64 -18.83
CA CYS A 70 -9.47 5.70 -19.64
C CYS A 70 -8.87 5.80 -21.04
N GLU A 71 -9.69 5.56 -22.09
CA GLU A 71 -9.27 5.66 -23.50
C GLU A 71 -9.03 7.11 -23.97
N LYS A 72 -9.61 8.10 -23.30
CA LYS A 72 -9.53 9.51 -23.70
C LYS A 72 -9.49 10.42 -22.45
N PRO A 73 -8.38 10.41 -21.72
CA PRO A 73 -8.26 11.25 -20.52
C PRO A 73 -8.33 12.75 -20.88
N ARG A 74 -9.01 13.51 -20.05
CA ARG A 74 -9.10 14.97 -20.18
C ARG A 74 -8.85 15.69 -18.87
N LYS A 75 -8.95 14.98 -17.74
CA LYS A 75 -8.79 15.53 -16.41
C LYS A 75 -7.66 14.82 -15.70
N VAL A 76 -6.60 15.54 -15.43
CA VAL A 76 -5.37 15.05 -14.82
C VAL A 76 -5.18 15.69 -13.46
N LEU A 77 -5.00 14.87 -12.43
CA LEU A 77 -4.57 15.33 -11.11
C LEU A 77 -3.07 15.00 -10.96
N ILE A 78 -2.29 16.04 -10.65
CA ILE A 78 -0.85 15.94 -10.39
C ILE A 78 -0.62 16.20 -8.90
N GLU A 79 -0.24 15.15 -8.17
CA GLU A 79 0.05 15.24 -6.74
C GLU A 79 1.55 15.31 -6.48
N GLY A 80 1.96 15.85 -5.34
CA GLY A 80 3.37 15.85 -4.92
C GLY A 80 3.61 16.69 -3.67
N LYS A 81 4.70 16.38 -2.97
CA LYS A 81 5.13 17.10 -1.75
C LYS A 81 5.41 18.59 -2.02
N PRO A 82 5.49 19.43 -0.98
CA PRO A 82 5.90 20.83 -1.11
C PRO A 82 7.28 20.96 -1.78
N GLY A 83 7.42 21.97 -2.65
CA GLY A 83 8.70 22.27 -3.30
C GLY A 83 9.12 21.33 -4.44
N MET A 84 8.33 20.31 -4.79
CA MET A 84 8.65 19.31 -5.82
C MET A 84 8.50 19.83 -7.27
N GLY A 85 8.16 21.10 -7.46
CA GLY A 85 8.11 21.72 -8.80
C GLY A 85 6.74 21.69 -9.49
N LYS A 86 5.64 21.42 -8.81
CA LYS A 86 4.28 21.44 -9.38
C LYS A 86 3.95 22.75 -10.08
N THR A 87 4.19 23.88 -9.43
CA THR A 87 3.98 25.23 -9.99
C THR A 87 4.96 25.51 -11.13
N THR A 88 6.21 25.02 -11.05
CA THR A 88 7.19 25.12 -12.14
C THR A 88 6.72 24.41 -13.40
N TYR A 89 6.11 23.22 -13.23
CA TYR A 89 5.46 22.50 -14.31
C TYR A 89 4.32 23.31 -14.95
N CYS A 90 3.42 23.88 -14.15
CA CYS A 90 2.33 24.72 -14.66
C CYS A 90 2.84 25.94 -15.42
N ASN A 91 3.89 26.57 -14.89
CA ASN A 91 4.57 27.69 -15.52
C ASN A 91 5.17 27.29 -16.88
N LYS A 92 5.88 26.14 -16.94
CA LYS A 92 6.45 25.61 -18.19
C LYS A 92 5.37 25.38 -19.24
N VAL A 93 4.27 24.73 -18.90
CA VAL A 93 3.15 24.51 -19.83
C VAL A 93 2.57 25.82 -20.36
N ALA A 94 2.38 26.83 -19.50
CA ALA A 94 1.86 28.13 -19.89
C ALA A 94 2.85 28.90 -20.78
N TYR A 95 4.14 28.84 -20.47
CA TYR A 95 5.19 29.51 -21.23
C TYR A 95 5.37 28.89 -22.62
N ASP A 96 5.47 27.56 -22.71
CA ASP A 96 5.64 26.83 -23.97
C ASP A 96 4.44 27.04 -24.90
N TRP A 97 3.23 27.07 -24.34
CA TRP A 97 2.05 27.46 -25.14
C TRP A 97 2.16 28.91 -25.68
N ALA A 98 2.65 29.82 -24.84
CA ALA A 98 2.76 31.20 -25.21
C ALA A 98 3.86 31.44 -26.29
N THR A 99 4.96 30.73 -26.20
CA THR A 99 6.09 30.77 -27.16
C THR A 99 5.84 29.94 -28.40
N LYS A 100 4.80 29.11 -28.42
CA LYS A 100 4.47 28.11 -29.44
C LYS A 100 5.49 26.96 -29.53
N GLU A 101 6.11 26.66 -28.40
CA GLU A 101 7.03 25.53 -28.23
C GLU A 101 6.29 24.28 -27.71
N LEU A 102 5.04 24.44 -27.25
CA LEU A 102 4.21 23.33 -26.84
C LEU A 102 3.74 22.54 -28.07
N GLU A 103 4.41 21.44 -28.35
CA GLU A 103 4.10 20.59 -29.52
C GLU A 103 2.85 19.74 -29.24
N ALA A 104 1.98 19.67 -30.27
CA ALA A 104 0.87 18.74 -30.26
C ALA A 104 1.37 17.32 -30.45
N GLY A 105 1.01 16.40 -29.55
CA GLY A 105 1.27 14.97 -29.66
C GLY A 105 0.03 14.20 -30.14
N ASP A 106 0.15 12.90 -30.32
CA ASP A 106 -0.96 12.03 -30.77
C ASP A 106 -2.22 12.16 -29.88
N TYR A 107 -2.04 12.44 -28.60
CA TYR A 107 -3.11 12.58 -27.60
C TYR A 107 -3.09 13.92 -26.87
N PHE A 108 -2.09 14.76 -27.11
CA PHE A 108 -1.98 16.11 -26.55
C PHE A 108 -2.46 17.12 -27.61
N PRO A 109 -3.66 17.73 -27.42
CA PRO A 109 -4.24 18.59 -28.48
C PRO A 109 -3.51 19.89 -28.64
N GLU A 110 -3.63 20.49 -29.82
CA GLU A 110 -3.26 21.88 -30.01
C GLU A 110 -4.28 22.80 -29.31
N PHE A 111 -3.86 23.49 -28.25
CA PHE A 111 -4.71 24.39 -27.50
C PHE A 111 -4.73 25.79 -28.09
N GLU A 112 -5.93 26.27 -28.39
CA GLU A 112 -6.12 27.67 -28.78
C GLU A 112 -5.95 28.61 -27.57
N LEU A 113 -6.29 28.11 -26.35
CA LEU A 113 -6.23 28.88 -25.11
C LEU A 113 -5.79 28.01 -23.94
N VAL A 114 -4.80 28.50 -23.19
CA VAL A 114 -4.37 27.96 -21.91
C VAL A 114 -4.72 28.97 -20.81
N LEU A 115 -5.48 28.53 -19.82
CA LEU A 115 -5.92 29.32 -18.66
C LEU A 115 -5.24 28.76 -17.41
N TRP A 116 -4.17 29.38 -16.96
CA TRP A 116 -3.50 29.02 -15.73
C TRP A 116 -3.96 29.87 -14.58
N LEU A 117 -4.64 29.28 -13.59
CA LEU A 117 -5.18 29.90 -12.40
C LEU A 117 -4.45 29.44 -11.16
N LYS A 118 -3.88 30.35 -10.41
CA LYS A 118 -3.26 30.09 -9.11
C LYS A 118 -4.36 30.05 -8.06
N CYS A 119 -4.52 28.91 -7.39
CA CYS A 119 -5.58 28.71 -6.39
C CYS A 119 -5.40 29.60 -5.15
N CYS A 120 -4.17 29.96 -4.80
CA CYS A 120 -3.90 30.93 -3.72
C CYS A 120 -4.53 32.31 -3.95
N ASP A 121 -4.70 32.71 -5.21
CA ASP A 121 -5.25 34.03 -5.58
C ASP A 121 -6.77 34.02 -5.76
N VAL A 122 -7.43 32.87 -5.55
CA VAL A 122 -8.89 32.73 -5.66
C VAL A 122 -9.58 33.18 -4.38
N GLY A 123 -10.48 34.17 -4.47
CA GLY A 123 -11.28 34.60 -3.33
C GLY A 123 -12.32 33.53 -2.92
N ILE A 124 -12.62 33.43 -1.63
CA ILE A 124 -13.58 32.44 -1.08
C ILE A 124 -14.99 32.56 -1.71
N GLU A 125 -15.40 33.73 -2.12
CA GLU A 125 -16.70 34.01 -2.76
C GLU A 125 -16.61 34.12 -4.30
N SER A 126 -15.40 33.99 -4.87
CA SER A 126 -15.19 34.12 -6.32
C SER A 126 -15.62 32.85 -7.04
N ASP A 127 -16.30 33.01 -8.17
CA ASP A 127 -16.54 31.92 -9.09
C ASP A 127 -15.36 31.74 -10.08
N LEU A 128 -15.43 30.71 -10.92
CA LEU A 128 -14.40 30.44 -11.93
C LEU A 128 -14.20 31.58 -12.91
N TRP A 129 -15.28 32.23 -13.30
CA TRP A 129 -15.26 33.35 -14.27
C TRP A 129 -14.65 34.59 -13.66
N ASP A 130 -14.95 34.84 -12.38
CA ASP A 130 -14.32 35.92 -11.61
C ASP A 130 -12.80 35.68 -11.49
N ALA A 131 -12.39 34.42 -11.24
CA ALA A 131 -10.96 34.08 -11.14
C ALA A 131 -10.23 34.26 -12.49
N ILE A 132 -10.87 33.91 -13.61
CA ILE A 132 -10.32 34.13 -14.96
C ILE A 132 -10.20 35.63 -15.22
N ASP A 133 -11.23 36.42 -14.86
CA ASP A 133 -11.22 37.87 -15.03
C ASP A 133 -10.10 38.51 -14.22
N ASP A 134 -10.06 38.22 -12.94
CA ASP A 134 -9.12 38.81 -11.99
C ASP A 134 -7.66 38.47 -12.30
N GLN A 135 -7.39 37.22 -12.66
CA GLN A 135 -6.02 36.73 -12.85
C GLN A 135 -5.51 36.93 -14.28
N LEU A 136 -6.35 36.88 -15.30
CA LEU A 136 -5.89 36.77 -16.69
C LEU A 136 -6.25 37.97 -17.57
N LEU A 137 -7.29 38.72 -17.24
CA LEU A 137 -7.74 39.82 -18.08
C LEU A 137 -7.33 41.20 -17.50
N PRO A 138 -7.02 42.19 -18.34
CA PRO A 138 -6.76 43.54 -17.87
C PRO A 138 -8.00 44.17 -17.22
N GLY A 139 -7.82 44.95 -16.15
CA GLY A 139 -8.91 45.57 -15.42
C GLY A 139 -9.77 46.57 -16.21
N GLU A 140 -9.33 47.01 -17.40
CA GLU A 140 -10.00 47.94 -18.27
C GLU A 140 -10.97 47.32 -19.27
N VAL A 141 -11.05 45.96 -19.31
CA VAL A 141 -11.89 45.23 -20.27
C VAL A 141 -13.37 45.46 -19.95
N GLN A 142 -14.14 45.95 -20.96
CA GLN A 142 -15.57 46.21 -20.80
C GLN A 142 -16.36 44.91 -20.62
N ARG A 143 -17.44 44.94 -19.85
CA ARG A 143 -18.28 43.80 -19.52
C ARG A 143 -18.72 42.97 -20.74
N GLU A 144 -19.14 43.63 -21.80
CA GLU A 144 -19.58 42.99 -23.05
C GLU A 144 -18.46 42.19 -23.73
N GLN A 145 -17.22 42.62 -23.60
CA GLN A 145 -16.04 41.96 -24.16
C GLN A 145 -15.70 40.72 -23.33
N LYS A 146 -15.82 40.81 -21.98
CA LYS A 146 -15.65 39.65 -21.08
C LYS A 146 -16.69 38.56 -21.36
N GLU A 147 -17.96 38.94 -21.52
CA GLU A 147 -19.04 38.01 -21.86
C GLU A 147 -18.77 37.28 -23.21
N LYS A 148 -18.25 37.98 -24.22
CA LYS A 148 -17.86 37.37 -25.50
C LYS A 148 -16.68 36.39 -25.33
N PHE A 149 -15.71 36.72 -24.49
CA PHE A 149 -14.57 35.85 -24.20
C PHE A 149 -15.02 34.59 -23.42
N PHE A 150 -15.89 34.72 -22.42
CA PHE A 150 -16.42 33.57 -21.68
C PHE A 150 -17.32 32.66 -22.55
N ASN A 151 -18.09 33.25 -23.47
CA ASN A 151 -18.84 32.52 -24.46
C ASN A 151 -17.92 31.74 -25.42
N PHE A 152 -16.79 32.31 -25.81
CA PHE A 152 -15.78 31.61 -26.62
C PHE A 152 -15.25 30.40 -25.89
N ILE A 153 -14.86 30.51 -24.62
CA ILE A 153 -14.41 29.37 -23.81
C ILE A 153 -15.49 28.28 -23.76
N SER A 154 -16.73 28.66 -23.50
CA SER A 154 -17.87 27.76 -23.41
C SER A 154 -18.17 27.03 -24.71
N GLN A 155 -17.95 27.66 -25.88
CA GLN A 155 -18.19 27.09 -27.21
C GLN A 155 -17.02 26.25 -27.72
N ASN A 156 -15.78 26.56 -27.34
CA ASN A 156 -14.55 25.91 -27.82
C ASN A 156 -13.84 25.05 -26.78
N GLN A 157 -14.60 24.43 -25.85
CA GLN A 157 -14.06 23.72 -24.71
C GLN A 157 -12.94 22.72 -25.05
N SER A 158 -13.06 21.97 -26.16
CA SER A 158 -12.08 20.94 -26.56
C SER A 158 -10.72 21.51 -27.00
N LYS A 159 -10.61 22.83 -27.12
CA LYS A 159 -9.39 23.54 -27.50
C LYS A 159 -8.87 24.43 -26.37
N VAL A 160 -9.43 24.25 -25.18
CA VAL A 160 -9.06 24.99 -23.97
C VAL A 160 -8.45 24.05 -22.94
N LEU A 161 -7.26 24.41 -22.48
CA LEU A 161 -6.63 23.80 -21.31
C LEU A 161 -6.82 24.72 -20.11
N LEU A 162 -7.44 24.20 -19.05
CA LEU A 162 -7.54 24.86 -17.75
C LEU A 162 -6.54 24.22 -16.79
N VAL A 163 -5.70 25.01 -16.17
CA VAL A 163 -4.74 24.60 -15.18
C VAL A 163 -5.10 25.23 -13.85
N LEU A 164 -5.41 24.42 -12.85
CA LEU A 164 -5.69 24.85 -11.47
C LEU A 164 -4.47 24.49 -10.61
N ASP A 165 -3.63 25.48 -10.34
CA ASP A 165 -2.38 25.26 -9.63
C ASP A 165 -2.53 25.49 -8.13
N GLY A 166 -2.17 24.48 -7.32
CA GLY A 166 -2.15 24.53 -5.88
C GLY A 166 -3.53 24.41 -5.23
N LEU A 167 -4.33 23.38 -5.56
CA LEU A 167 -5.65 23.16 -4.94
C LEU A 167 -5.59 23.05 -3.40
N ASP A 168 -4.46 22.58 -2.85
CA ASP A 168 -4.20 22.52 -1.41
C ASP A 168 -4.07 23.91 -0.73
N GLU A 169 -4.03 24.96 -1.49
CA GLU A 169 -4.01 26.33 -0.99
C GLU A 169 -5.43 26.90 -0.75
N ILE A 170 -6.47 26.16 -1.18
CA ILE A 170 -7.87 26.43 -0.85
C ILE A 170 -8.34 25.35 0.14
N PRO A 171 -8.82 25.70 1.34
CA PRO A 171 -9.41 24.73 2.26
C PRO A 171 -10.54 23.95 1.59
N THR A 172 -10.54 22.63 1.72
CA THR A 172 -11.54 21.74 1.07
C THR A 172 -12.98 22.11 1.42
N SER A 173 -13.20 22.62 2.64
CA SER A 173 -14.51 23.11 3.10
C SER A 173 -14.92 24.46 2.49
N LYS A 174 -13.99 25.16 1.86
CA LYS A 174 -14.18 26.51 1.27
C LYS A 174 -13.97 26.52 -0.24
N LEU A 175 -13.80 25.35 -0.89
CA LEU A 175 -13.65 25.28 -2.34
C LEU A 175 -14.89 25.85 -3.03
N PRO A 176 -14.75 26.89 -3.88
CA PRO A 176 -15.90 27.48 -4.56
C PRO A 176 -16.64 26.43 -5.40
N LYS A 177 -17.96 26.49 -5.39
CA LYS A 177 -18.82 25.49 -6.07
C LYS A 177 -18.49 25.35 -7.56
N SER A 178 -18.18 26.43 -8.25
CA SER A 178 -17.81 26.45 -9.66
C SER A 178 -16.53 25.64 -9.95
N PHE A 179 -15.53 25.67 -9.06
CA PHE A 179 -14.32 24.86 -9.18
C PHE A 179 -14.64 23.38 -9.01
N SER A 180 -15.42 23.03 -8.00
CA SER A 180 -15.88 21.64 -7.79
C SER A 180 -16.72 21.14 -8.97
N GLU A 181 -17.54 21.98 -9.59
CA GLU A 181 -18.35 21.65 -10.78
C GLU A 181 -17.50 21.43 -12.03
N VAL A 182 -16.40 22.16 -12.20
CA VAL A 182 -15.46 21.95 -13.32
C VAL A 182 -14.66 20.66 -13.10
N ILE A 183 -14.15 20.44 -11.90
CA ILE A 183 -13.41 19.20 -11.57
C ILE A 183 -14.31 17.97 -11.76
N SER A 184 -15.56 18.02 -11.29
CA SER A 184 -16.53 16.92 -11.49
C SER A 184 -17.06 16.83 -12.93
N GLY A 185 -16.74 17.78 -13.81
CA GLY A 185 -17.20 17.80 -15.23
C GLY A 185 -18.65 18.21 -15.41
N LYS A 186 -19.28 18.85 -14.44
CA LYS A 186 -20.64 19.43 -14.57
C LYS A 186 -20.61 20.74 -15.35
N THR A 187 -19.55 21.51 -15.18
CA THR A 187 -19.27 22.74 -15.92
C THR A 187 -18.07 22.50 -16.83
N LEU A 188 -18.08 22.97 -18.06
CA LEU A 188 -17.04 22.79 -19.07
C LEU A 188 -16.61 21.30 -19.28
N PRO A 189 -17.55 20.36 -19.53
CA PRO A 189 -17.25 18.93 -19.54
C PRO A 189 -16.33 18.46 -20.66
N ARG A 190 -16.04 19.28 -21.67
CA ARG A 190 -15.15 18.95 -22.80
C ARG A 190 -13.80 19.66 -22.70
N CYS A 191 -13.59 20.49 -21.67
CA CYS A 191 -12.32 21.17 -21.43
C CYS A 191 -11.28 20.18 -20.95
N TYR A 192 -10.02 20.40 -21.31
CA TYR A 192 -8.90 19.72 -20.71
C TYR A 192 -8.56 20.40 -19.39
N LEU A 193 -8.32 19.61 -18.37
CA LEU A 193 -8.11 20.09 -17.02
C LEU A 193 -6.86 19.46 -16.42
N VAL A 194 -5.97 20.27 -15.90
CA VAL A 194 -4.87 19.88 -15.03
C VAL A 194 -5.09 20.50 -13.66
N VAL A 195 -5.04 19.70 -12.62
CA VAL A 195 -5.13 20.14 -11.21
C VAL A 195 -3.85 19.72 -10.52
N THR A 196 -3.19 20.66 -9.85
CA THR A 196 -2.07 20.31 -8.97
C THR A 196 -2.48 20.42 -7.52
N ALA A 197 -2.02 19.48 -6.67
CA ALA A 197 -2.35 19.45 -5.25
C ALA A 197 -1.27 18.74 -4.43
N ARG A 198 -1.28 18.90 -3.11
CA ARG A 198 -0.66 17.97 -2.19
C ARG A 198 -1.56 16.74 -2.07
N HIS A 199 -0.97 15.62 -1.67
CA HIS A 199 -1.66 14.33 -1.56
C HIS A 199 -2.98 14.41 -0.77
N GLU A 200 -2.96 15.05 0.39
CA GLU A 200 -4.12 15.17 1.29
C GLU A 200 -5.29 15.94 0.65
N ALA A 201 -4.97 17.02 -0.06
CA ALA A 201 -5.95 17.84 -0.75
C ALA A 201 -6.44 17.22 -2.07
N GLY A 202 -5.65 16.33 -2.66
CA GLY A 202 -6.01 15.56 -3.86
C GLY A 202 -7.06 14.49 -3.60
N ILE A 203 -7.05 13.84 -2.43
CA ILE A 203 -7.92 12.70 -2.09
C ILE A 203 -9.41 12.93 -2.45
N PRO A 204 -10.06 14.05 -2.09
CA PRO A 204 -11.48 14.26 -2.39
C PRO A 204 -11.80 14.34 -3.89
N VAL A 205 -10.85 14.77 -4.72
CA VAL A 205 -11.05 15.03 -6.16
C VAL A 205 -10.52 13.90 -7.07
N ARG A 206 -9.74 12.95 -6.54
CA ARG A 206 -9.20 11.81 -7.30
C ARG A 206 -10.25 11.05 -8.09
N LYS A 207 -11.44 10.83 -7.50
CA LYS A 207 -12.54 10.10 -8.14
C LYS A 207 -13.10 10.77 -9.39
N ASP A 208 -12.89 12.08 -9.52
CA ASP A 208 -13.42 12.92 -10.60
C ASP A 208 -12.36 13.17 -11.70
N CYS A 209 -11.12 12.70 -11.51
CA CYS A 209 -10.02 12.81 -12.45
C CYS A 209 -9.83 11.52 -13.23
N ASP A 210 -9.47 11.64 -14.51
CA ASP A 210 -9.28 10.51 -15.43
C ASP A 210 -7.89 9.89 -15.22
N THR A 211 -6.86 10.72 -15.01
CA THR A 211 -5.46 10.32 -14.82
C THR A 211 -4.96 10.89 -13.48
N LEU A 212 -4.23 10.07 -12.73
CA LEU A 212 -3.55 10.47 -11.51
C LEU A 212 -2.05 10.34 -11.72
N LEU A 213 -1.32 11.44 -11.53
CA LEU A 213 0.13 11.49 -11.63
C LEU A 213 0.72 11.97 -10.30
N GLU A 214 1.95 11.59 -10.02
CA GLU A 214 2.72 12.06 -8.88
C GLU A 214 4.04 12.67 -9.36
N VAL A 215 4.42 13.82 -8.78
CA VAL A 215 5.73 14.43 -8.97
C VAL A 215 6.65 13.91 -7.87
N GLU A 216 7.63 13.09 -8.24
CA GLU A 216 8.59 12.51 -7.29
C GLU A 216 9.76 13.45 -6.95
N GLY A 217 9.94 14.52 -7.72
CA GLY A 217 11.07 15.45 -7.57
C GLY A 217 12.27 15.07 -8.43
N PHE A 218 13.45 15.49 -8.02
CA PHE A 218 14.69 15.22 -8.76
C PHE A 218 15.23 13.84 -8.44
N SER A 219 15.65 13.12 -9.49
CA SER A 219 16.60 12.02 -9.33
C SER A 219 17.99 12.59 -8.98
N PRO A 220 18.95 11.78 -8.52
CA PRO A 220 20.32 12.23 -8.33
C PRO A 220 20.92 12.86 -9.59
N GLU A 221 20.59 12.35 -10.76
CA GLU A 221 21.03 12.87 -12.06
C GLU A 221 20.37 14.22 -12.39
N ASP A 222 19.05 14.37 -12.13
CA ASP A 222 18.32 15.62 -12.32
C ASP A 222 18.87 16.71 -11.40
N ALA A 223 19.12 16.38 -10.13
CA ALA A 223 19.70 17.31 -9.16
C ALA A 223 21.11 17.77 -9.59
N LYS A 224 21.94 16.84 -10.08
CA LYS A 224 23.25 17.15 -10.63
C LYS A 224 23.14 18.05 -11.85
N GLU A 225 22.23 17.76 -12.78
CA GLU A 225 22.01 18.59 -13.96
C GLU A 225 21.57 20.01 -13.58
N PHE A 226 20.66 20.13 -12.61
CA PHE A 226 20.22 21.42 -12.10
C PHE A 226 21.38 22.21 -11.49
N ILE A 227 22.24 21.58 -10.66
CA ILE A 227 23.39 22.22 -10.03
C ILE A 227 24.38 22.71 -11.08
N LEU A 228 24.67 21.88 -12.09
CA LEU A 228 25.55 22.28 -13.19
C LEU A 228 25.02 23.48 -13.96
N LYS A 229 23.71 23.51 -14.24
CA LYS A 229 23.05 24.67 -14.89
C LYS A 229 23.04 25.90 -14.00
N TYR A 230 22.80 25.73 -12.69
CA TYR A 230 22.79 26.84 -11.73
C TYR A 230 24.15 27.53 -11.64
N PHE A 231 25.25 26.76 -11.66
CA PHE A 231 26.63 27.27 -11.59
C PHE A 231 27.28 27.42 -12.96
N GLU A 232 26.51 27.63 -14.03
CA GLU A 232 27.05 27.86 -15.36
C GLU A 232 28.07 29.03 -15.34
N GLY A 233 29.30 28.76 -15.81
CA GLY A 233 30.42 29.69 -15.69
C GLY A 233 31.18 29.64 -14.35
N LYS A 234 30.82 28.74 -13.43
CA LYS A 234 31.49 28.50 -12.14
C LYS A 234 31.59 26.97 -11.88
N GLU A 235 32.05 26.22 -12.88
CA GLU A 235 32.05 24.76 -12.94
C GLU A 235 32.76 24.12 -11.74
N ASP A 236 33.85 24.75 -11.23
CA ASP A 236 34.53 24.27 -10.03
C ASP A 236 33.63 24.22 -8.80
N MET A 237 32.74 25.19 -8.64
CA MET A 237 31.75 25.22 -7.54
C MET A 237 30.67 24.17 -7.74
N ALA A 238 30.20 24.01 -8.97
CA ALA A 238 29.22 22.98 -9.29
C ALA A 238 29.77 21.58 -8.97
N HIS A 239 30.98 21.29 -9.42
CA HIS A 239 31.65 20.02 -9.14
C HIS A 239 31.90 19.82 -7.64
N ALA A 240 32.38 20.86 -6.94
CA ALA A 240 32.62 20.79 -5.50
C ALA A 240 31.31 20.51 -4.71
N LEU A 241 30.15 21.08 -5.12
CA LEU A 241 28.88 20.79 -4.50
C LEU A 241 28.42 19.36 -4.82
N VAL A 242 28.50 18.94 -6.09
CA VAL A 242 28.13 17.58 -6.50
C VAL A 242 29.00 16.54 -5.80
N ASP A 243 30.32 16.77 -5.69
CA ASP A 243 31.21 15.87 -4.98
C ASP A 243 30.85 15.77 -3.48
N LYS A 244 30.56 16.89 -2.83
CA LYS A 244 30.10 16.87 -1.43
C LYS A 244 28.76 16.20 -1.21
N MET A 245 27.91 16.15 -2.23
CA MET A 245 26.64 15.43 -2.19
C MET A 245 26.81 13.93 -2.47
N SER A 246 27.85 13.55 -3.20
CA SER A 246 28.17 12.16 -3.58
C SER A 246 29.20 11.50 -2.67
N ILE A 247 29.99 12.27 -1.93
CA ILE A 247 30.94 11.72 -0.97
C ILE A 247 30.14 11.19 0.24
N ASP A 248 30.20 9.89 0.38
CA ASP A 248 29.94 9.17 1.60
C ASP A 248 30.57 9.91 2.79
N SER A 249 29.74 10.58 3.58
CA SER A 249 30.17 11.27 4.83
C SER A 249 30.62 10.28 5.92
N ARG A 250 30.98 9.04 5.51
CA ARG A 250 31.37 7.92 6.39
C ARG A 250 32.62 8.16 7.21
N LEU A 251 33.46 9.12 6.86
CA LEU A 251 34.79 9.22 7.45
C LEU A 251 34.95 10.28 8.56
N GLU A 252 34.12 11.31 8.60
CA GLU A 252 34.26 12.38 9.61
C GLU A 252 33.39 12.17 10.86
N GLU A 253 32.27 11.45 10.79
CA GLU A 253 31.47 11.14 12.01
C GLU A 253 32.02 9.94 12.82
N LEU A 254 32.76 9.03 12.19
CA LEU A 254 33.39 7.89 12.90
C LEU A 254 34.44 8.32 13.95
N THR A 255 35.00 9.52 13.83
CA THR A 255 36.01 10.03 14.78
C THR A 255 35.42 10.70 16.02
N TYR A 256 34.12 11.00 16.05
CA TYR A 256 33.51 11.70 17.19
C TYR A 256 32.98 10.77 18.30
N PHE A 257 32.93 9.47 18.06
CA PHE A 257 32.26 8.49 18.95
C PHE A 257 33.20 7.46 19.63
N GLU A 258 34.50 7.73 19.73
CA GLU A 258 35.37 6.89 20.53
C GLU A 258 34.98 7.00 22.03
N GLY A 259 34.18 6.05 22.53
CA GLY A 259 33.98 5.91 23.97
C GLY A 259 32.73 5.27 24.52
N ARG A 260 31.74 4.85 23.74
CA ARG A 260 30.55 4.14 24.26
C ARG A 260 30.31 2.84 23.49
N GLY A 261 30.80 1.75 24.07
CA GLY A 261 30.63 0.40 23.53
C GLY A 261 29.24 -0.17 23.78
N ASP A 262 28.24 0.26 23.04
CA ASP A 262 26.92 -0.33 23.02
C ASP A 262 26.58 -0.78 21.59
N MET A 263 25.88 -1.93 21.46
CA MET A 263 25.49 -2.56 20.19
C MET A 263 24.79 -1.64 19.20
N ALA A 264 24.14 -0.57 19.69
CA ALA A 264 23.54 0.47 18.84
C ALA A 264 24.60 1.26 18.04
N HIS A 265 25.81 1.36 18.56
CA HIS A 265 26.93 2.06 17.92
C HIS A 265 27.55 1.27 16.76
N ASP A 266 27.69 -0.06 16.94
CA ASP A 266 28.16 -0.93 15.86
C ASP A 266 27.13 -1.05 14.74
N LEU A 267 25.83 -0.99 15.05
CA LEU A 267 24.73 -0.91 14.10
C LEU A 267 24.78 0.40 13.30
N LEU A 268 24.96 1.54 13.95
CA LEU A 268 25.07 2.84 13.28
C LEU A 268 26.32 2.93 12.40
N ALA A 269 27.44 2.34 12.83
CA ALA A 269 28.70 2.31 12.06
C ALA A 269 28.62 1.43 10.80
N ASN A 270 27.77 0.40 10.82
CA ASN A 270 27.49 -0.46 9.67
C ASN A 270 26.34 0.04 8.79
N MET A 271 25.52 0.99 9.30
CA MET A 271 24.41 1.59 8.57
C MET A 271 24.90 2.71 7.68
N SER A 272 25.29 2.38 6.47
CA SER A 272 25.71 3.29 5.39
C SER A 272 24.61 4.22 4.87
N ILE A 273 23.74 4.75 5.73
CA ILE A 273 22.55 5.51 5.36
C ILE A 273 22.64 6.94 5.86
N ASP A 274 23.72 7.63 5.59
CA ASP A 274 23.78 9.08 5.73
C ASP A 274 24.29 9.77 4.46
N SER A 275 23.49 9.62 3.39
CA SER A 275 23.53 10.59 2.29
C SER A 275 22.47 11.68 2.53
N ARG A 276 22.45 12.30 3.73
CA ARG A 276 21.49 13.38 4.08
C ARG A 276 21.46 14.53 3.08
N PRO A 277 22.58 14.99 2.47
CA PRO A 277 22.53 15.94 1.40
C PRO A 277 21.76 15.43 0.17
N GLY A 278 21.85 14.15 -0.18
CA GLY A 278 21.10 13.53 -1.27
C GLY A 278 19.59 13.53 -1.07
N MET A 279 19.13 13.38 0.18
CA MET A 279 17.70 13.51 0.52
C MET A 279 17.16 14.94 0.32
N LEU A 280 17.94 15.94 0.68
CA LEU A 280 17.55 17.34 0.49
C LEU A 280 17.43 17.69 -0.99
N THR A 281 18.24 17.10 -1.85
CA THR A 281 18.30 17.38 -3.28
C THR A 281 17.23 16.69 -4.11
N ALA A 282 16.55 15.71 -3.57
CA ALA A 282 15.34 15.16 -4.20
C ALA A 282 14.22 16.23 -4.33
N ASN A 283 14.26 17.27 -3.50
CA ASN A 283 13.34 18.40 -3.57
C ASN A 283 13.96 19.57 -4.37
N PRO A 284 13.40 19.94 -5.53
CA PRO A 284 13.96 21.00 -6.38
C PRO A 284 14.15 22.34 -5.68
N LEU A 285 13.21 22.74 -4.80
CA LEU A 285 13.33 23.97 -4.03
C LEU A 285 14.53 23.90 -3.05
N ASN A 286 14.67 22.80 -2.35
CA ASN A 286 15.80 22.59 -1.43
C ASN A 286 17.13 22.59 -2.18
N THR A 287 17.18 21.98 -3.38
CA THR A 287 18.39 21.99 -4.23
C THR A 287 18.77 23.43 -4.59
N ALA A 288 17.81 24.25 -4.99
CA ALA A 288 18.06 25.65 -5.29
C ALA A 288 18.53 26.45 -4.05
N LEU A 289 17.93 26.17 -2.87
CA LEU A 289 18.38 26.77 -1.60
C LEU A 289 19.80 26.33 -1.21
N LEU A 290 20.14 25.05 -1.43
CA LEU A 290 21.50 24.54 -1.21
C LEU A 290 22.52 25.20 -2.13
N CYS A 291 22.20 25.38 -3.41
CA CYS A 291 23.08 26.09 -4.35
C CYS A 291 23.37 27.52 -3.88
N LEU A 292 22.30 28.22 -3.43
CA LEU A 292 22.43 29.57 -2.90
C LEU A 292 23.33 29.65 -1.67
N LEU A 293 23.11 28.75 -0.71
CA LEU A 293 23.96 28.72 0.50
C LEU A 293 25.40 28.34 0.18
N PHE A 294 25.61 27.39 -0.74
CA PHE A 294 26.95 26.94 -1.12
C PHE A 294 27.78 28.05 -1.80
N GLU A 295 27.08 28.93 -2.53
CA GLU A 295 27.72 30.08 -3.17
C GLU A 295 28.28 31.09 -2.16
N ASP A 296 27.56 31.34 -1.06
CA ASP A 296 27.89 32.40 -0.08
C ASP A 296 28.57 31.87 1.20
N PHE A 297 28.45 30.58 1.54
CA PHE A 297 29.00 29.98 2.76
C PHE A 297 29.98 28.86 2.42
N GLU A 298 31.28 29.18 2.40
CA GLU A 298 32.35 28.24 2.10
C GLU A 298 32.27 26.90 2.85
N GLY A 299 31.36 26.00 2.43
CA GLY A 299 31.62 24.58 2.59
C GLY A 299 30.86 23.78 3.65
N LYS A 300 30.02 24.31 4.54
CA LYS A 300 29.18 23.50 5.40
C LYS A 300 27.78 23.38 4.84
N LEU A 301 27.35 22.17 4.49
CA LEU A 301 25.97 21.91 4.05
C LEU A 301 25.06 21.62 5.27
N PRO A 302 23.82 22.11 5.26
CA PRO A 302 22.84 21.77 6.28
C PRO A 302 22.48 20.27 6.21
N GLN A 303 22.33 19.64 7.38
CA GLN A 303 22.10 18.20 7.48
C GLN A 303 20.61 17.84 7.55
N SER A 304 19.72 18.81 7.71
CA SER A 304 18.28 18.61 7.74
C SER A 304 17.54 19.73 7.03
N ARG A 305 16.30 19.47 6.62
CA ARG A 305 15.42 20.49 6.04
C ARG A 305 15.23 21.68 7.00
N THR A 306 15.03 21.43 8.26
CA THR A 306 14.88 22.49 9.29
C THR A 306 16.12 23.37 9.37
N GLN A 307 17.31 22.75 9.37
CA GLN A 307 18.56 23.50 9.38
C GLN A 307 18.73 24.32 8.09
N LEU A 308 18.37 23.76 6.93
CA LEU A 308 18.41 24.49 5.65
C LEU A 308 17.57 25.78 5.73
N TYR A 309 16.33 25.67 6.22
CA TYR A 309 15.45 26.85 6.35
C TYR A 309 15.96 27.83 7.41
N SER A 310 16.56 27.37 8.49
CA SER A 310 17.17 28.23 9.53
C SER A 310 18.35 29.03 8.96
N GLU A 311 19.23 28.40 8.18
CA GLU A 311 20.35 29.06 7.52
C GLU A 311 19.88 30.09 6.47
N ILE A 312 18.81 29.75 5.72
CA ILE A 312 18.22 30.71 4.78
C ILE A 312 17.62 31.93 5.50
N VAL A 313 16.93 31.74 6.62
CA VAL A 313 16.40 32.85 7.42
C VAL A 313 17.57 33.71 7.90
N GLN A 314 18.62 33.13 8.43
CA GLN A 314 19.83 33.84 8.83
C GLN A 314 20.47 34.63 7.67
N TYR A 315 20.60 33.98 6.51
CA TYR A 315 21.11 34.62 5.29
C TYR A 315 20.28 35.85 4.86
N VAL A 316 18.93 35.72 4.86
CA VAL A 316 18.03 36.82 4.51
C VAL A 316 18.17 37.99 5.51
N LEU A 317 18.32 37.70 6.80
CA LEU A 317 18.56 38.70 7.83
C LEU A 317 19.93 39.40 7.67
N ILE A 318 20.98 38.68 7.29
CA ILE A 318 22.30 39.24 6.94
C ILE A 318 22.14 40.22 5.76
N ARG A 319 21.45 39.85 4.70
CA ARG A 319 21.19 40.74 3.55
C ARG A 319 20.36 41.98 3.94
N TYR A 320 19.33 41.80 4.79
CA TYR A 320 18.54 42.93 5.33
C TYR A 320 19.44 43.92 6.07
N ARG A 321 20.32 43.43 6.97
CA ARG A 321 21.25 44.33 7.72
C ARG A 321 22.24 45.01 6.79
N LYS A 322 22.78 44.34 5.80
CA LYS A 322 23.66 44.94 4.78
C LYS A 322 22.95 46.08 4.03
N ARG A 323 21.71 45.87 3.62
CA ARG A 323 20.90 46.91 2.93
C ARG A 323 20.62 48.11 3.81
N LYS A 324 20.47 47.89 5.12
CA LYS A 324 20.23 49.00 6.11
C LYS A 324 21.53 49.64 6.62
N GLY A 325 22.68 49.21 6.20
CA GLY A 325 23.98 49.71 6.71
C GLY A 325 24.24 49.37 8.20
N LEU A 326 23.58 48.29 8.70
CA LEU A 326 23.74 47.84 10.09
C LEU A 326 24.94 46.90 10.22
N PRO A 327 25.62 46.88 11.38
CA PRO A 327 26.72 45.92 11.60
C PRO A 327 26.26 44.47 11.36
N VAL A 328 27.08 43.72 10.64
CA VAL A 328 26.78 42.31 10.37
C VAL A 328 27.65 41.48 11.29
N ASP A 329 27.04 41.02 12.40
CA ASP A 329 27.59 39.90 13.19
C ASP A 329 26.98 38.62 12.62
N ASN A 330 27.76 37.65 12.25
CA ASN A 330 27.29 36.49 11.52
C ASN A 330 26.56 35.47 12.42
N ASP A 331 26.70 35.56 13.74
CA ASP A 331 26.12 34.61 14.67
C ASP A 331 24.95 35.20 15.46
N GLY A 332 23.84 34.43 15.60
CA GLY A 332 22.74 34.76 16.51
C GLY A 332 21.70 35.77 16.00
N LEU A 333 21.60 36.00 14.70
CA LEU A 333 20.61 36.95 14.15
C LEU A 333 19.16 36.54 14.39
N MET A 334 18.87 35.24 14.39
CA MET A 334 17.51 34.78 14.72
C MET A 334 17.12 35.13 16.16
N GLU A 335 18.05 35.09 17.12
CA GLU A 335 17.78 35.53 18.51
C GLU A 335 17.65 37.06 18.60
N LEU A 336 18.47 37.81 17.86
CA LEU A 336 18.38 39.27 17.80
C LEU A 336 17.03 39.78 17.28
N TYR A 337 16.45 39.05 16.29
CA TYR A 337 15.15 39.38 15.69
C TYR A 337 14.03 38.47 16.19
N LYS A 338 14.22 37.81 17.34
CA LYS A 338 13.29 36.82 17.88
C LYS A 338 11.85 37.30 17.94
N GLY A 339 11.61 38.49 18.51
CA GLY A 339 10.26 39.04 18.65
C GLY A 339 9.54 39.27 17.31
N GLN A 340 10.30 39.73 16.30
CA GLN A 340 9.77 39.92 14.96
C GLN A 340 9.47 38.57 14.27
N LEU A 341 10.36 37.58 14.42
CA LEU A 341 10.19 36.24 13.87
C LEU A 341 9.06 35.48 14.56
N GLU A 342 8.91 35.61 15.89
CA GLU A 342 7.76 35.07 16.64
C GLU A 342 6.44 35.67 16.17
N HIS A 343 6.39 36.99 15.97
CA HIS A 343 5.19 37.64 15.46
C HIS A 343 4.85 37.18 14.05
N LEU A 344 5.85 37.08 13.16
CA LEU A 344 5.68 36.51 11.82
C LEU A 344 5.17 35.07 11.87
N GLY A 345 5.70 34.29 12.81
CA GLY A 345 5.26 32.92 13.05
C GLY A 345 3.84 32.81 13.58
N PHE A 346 3.42 33.72 14.46
CA PHE A 346 2.03 33.82 14.92
C PHE A 346 1.06 34.09 13.76
N ILE A 347 1.40 35.04 12.88
CA ILE A 347 0.61 35.34 11.70
C ILE A 347 0.55 34.12 10.76
N ALA A 348 1.70 33.49 10.55
CA ALA A 348 1.81 32.31 9.72
C ALA A 348 0.90 31.17 10.21
N LEU A 349 0.95 30.86 11.53
CA LEU A 349 0.13 29.82 12.12
C LEU A 349 -1.36 30.11 12.02
N ASN A 350 -1.78 31.34 12.32
CA ASN A 350 -3.19 31.72 12.25
C ASN A 350 -3.71 31.67 10.81
N SER A 351 -2.93 32.14 9.83
CA SER A 351 -3.29 32.06 8.42
C SER A 351 -3.42 30.62 7.94
N LEU A 352 -2.51 29.71 8.35
CA LEU A 352 -2.60 28.29 8.05
C LEU A 352 -3.84 27.64 8.68
N ARG A 353 -4.18 27.99 9.93
CA ARG A 353 -5.40 27.51 10.59
C ARG A 353 -6.69 28.00 9.93
N GLU A 354 -6.67 29.20 9.38
CA GLU A 354 -7.79 29.79 8.62
C GLU A 354 -7.83 29.31 7.17
N GLY A 355 -6.77 28.61 6.73
CA GLY A 355 -6.58 28.17 5.35
C GLY A 355 -6.40 29.34 4.39
N THR A 356 -5.71 30.39 4.82
CA THR A 356 -5.42 31.59 4.02
C THR A 356 -3.92 31.69 3.81
N THR A 357 -3.53 32.03 2.59
CA THR A 357 -2.13 32.31 2.25
C THR A 357 -1.80 33.82 2.34
N HIS A 358 -2.82 34.65 2.49
CA HIS A 358 -2.69 36.11 2.51
C HIS A 358 -3.36 36.68 3.78
N PHE A 359 -2.79 37.77 4.27
CA PHE A 359 -3.28 38.50 5.42
C PHE A 359 -3.28 40.04 5.17
N GLU A 360 -4.03 40.77 5.95
CA GLU A 360 -4.18 42.23 5.78
C GLU A 360 -3.13 42.98 6.63
N ASP A 361 -2.85 44.22 6.22
CA ASP A 361 -1.96 45.16 6.87
C ASP A 361 -2.17 45.28 8.40
N LYS A 362 -3.44 45.18 8.83
CA LYS A 362 -3.80 45.24 10.26
C LYS A 362 -3.22 44.10 11.10
N GLN A 363 -2.90 42.97 10.47
CA GLN A 363 -2.35 41.78 11.18
C GLN A 363 -0.84 41.92 11.40
N LEU A 364 -0.14 42.75 10.59
CA LEU A 364 1.28 43.01 10.76
C LEU A 364 1.59 43.87 12.00
N GLY A 365 0.65 44.77 12.41
CA GLY A 365 0.86 45.71 13.53
C GLY A 365 1.82 46.85 13.20
N SER A 366 1.59 48.04 13.77
CA SER A 366 2.39 49.24 13.50
C SER A 366 3.84 49.17 14.05
N GLU A 367 4.09 48.24 14.98
CA GLU A 367 5.41 48.09 15.64
C GLU A 367 6.37 47.20 14.86
N HIS A 368 5.91 46.48 13.81
CA HIS A 368 6.67 45.48 13.07
C HIS A 368 6.80 45.81 11.57
N SER A 369 6.99 47.09 11.24
CA SER A 369 7.16 47.54 9.84
C SER A 369 8.30 46.84 9.12
N ASP A 370 9.32 46.34 9.84
CA ASP A 370 10.48 45.68 9.28
C ASP A 370 10.18 44.27 8.69
N LEU A 371 9.05 43.67 9.07
CA LEU A 371 8.70 42.29 8.59
C LEU A 371 8.53 42.25 7.06
N THR A 372 8.01 43.33 6.46
CA THR A 372 7.86 43.43 5.01
C THR A 372 9.19 43.63 4.30
N GLU A 373 10.17 44.21 5.01
CA GLU A 373 11.49 44.52 4.47
C GLU A 373 12.48 43.34 4.55
N PHE A 374 12.20 42.35 5.37
CA PHE A 374 13.02 41.14 5.42
C PHE A 374 13.02 40.41 4.07
N GLY A 375 11.86 40.36 3.39
CA GLY A 375 11.75 39.74 2.06
C GLY A 375 11.03 38.37 2.07
N PHE A 376 10.54 37.91 3.25
CA PHE A 376 9.74 36.68 3.32
C PHE A 376 8.30 36.85 2.85
N LEU A 377 7.88 38.11 2.72
CA LEU A 377 6.52 38.51 2.35
C LEU A 377 6.49 39.16 0.98
N SER A 378 5.56 38.74 0.14
CA SER A 378 5.17 39.43 -1.08
C SER A 378 4.02 40.36 -0.81
N VAL A 379 4.03 41.55 -1.47
CA VAL A 379 3.01 42.58 -1.31
C VAL A 379 2.15 42.61 -2.55
N GLN A 380 0.85 42.45 -2.41
CA GLN A 380 -0.12 42.59 -3.50
C GLN A 380 -1.05 43.77 -3.26
N PRO A 381 -1.35 44.60 -4.30
CA PRO A 381 -2.34 45.65 -4.17
C PRO A 381 -3.74 45.03 -3.94
N GLY A 382 -4.37 45.42 -2.84
CA GLY A 382 -5.73 44.97 -2.52
C GLY A 382 -6.79 45.45 -3.52
N ARG A 383 -7.89 44.70 -3.65
CA ARG A 383 -8.97 44.91 -4.63
C ARG A 383 -9.76 46.23 -4.51
N SER A 384 -9.61 47.00 -3.44
CA SER A 384 -10.40 48.22 -3.24
C SER A 384 -9.78 49.45 -3.89
N LYS A 385 -10.33 49.88 -5.00
CA LYS A 385 -9.98 51.19 -5.65
C LYS A 385 -10.25 52.43 -4.78
N ARG A 386 -11.02 52.31 -3.68
CA ARG A 386 -11.38 53.42 -2.80
C ARG A 386 -10.54 53.53 -1.54
N ARG A 387 -9.92 52.43 -1.11
CA ARG A 387 -8.96 52.36 0.00
C ARG A 387 -7.87 51.35 -0.41
N PRO A 388 -6.68 51.80 -0.76
CA PRO A 388 -5.56 50.89 -1.01
C PRO A 388 -5.25 50.20 0.31
N CYS A 389 -5.67 48.97 0.43
CA CYS A 389 -5.17 48.04 1.45
C CYS A 389 -4.18 47.13 0.76
N PHE A 390 -3.04 46.92 1.36
CA PHE A 390 -2.08 45.95 0.89
C PHE A 390 -2.44 44.57 1.48
N ARG A 391 -2.31 43.56 0.65
CA ARG A 391 -2.36 42.16 1.10
C ARG A 391 -0.95 41.65 1.11
N TYR A 392 -0.61 40.89 2.13
CA TYR A 392 0.70 40.29 2.31
C TYR A 392 0.53 38.80 2.22
N GLY A 393 1.41 38.11 1.50
CA GLY A 393 1.48 36.66 1.42
C GLY A 393 2.91 36.20 1.63
N PHE A 394 3.09 35.00 2.18
CA PHE A 394 4.42 34.42 2.21
C PHE A 394 4.89 34.12 0.79
N THR A 395 6.17 34.33 0.52
CA THR A 395 6.79 34.09 -0.80
C THR A 395 6.66 32.66 -1.24
N HIS A 396 6.67 31.73 -0.28
CA HIS A 396 6.39 30.31 -0.49
C HIS A 396 5.74 29.71 0.77
N LYS A 397 4.80 28.78 0.59
CA LYS A 397 4.06 28.13 1.69
C LYS A 397 4.97 27.41 2.68
N SER A 398 6.09 26.87 2.24
CA SER A 398 7.03 26.19 3.15
C SER A 398 7.72 27.16 4.13
N PHE A 399 7.92 28.45 3.76
CA PHE A 399 8.37 29.46 4.72
C PHE A 399 7.28 29.80 5.72
N GLN A 400 6.03 29.88 5.28
CA GLN A 400 4.90 30.03 6.19
C GLN A 400 4.83 28.89 7.20
N GLU A 401 5.02 27.64 6.75
CA GLU A 401 5.06 26.45 7.60
C GLU A 401 6.27 26.47 8.56
N PHE A 402 7.44 26.89 8.07
CA PHE A 402 8.64 27.02 8.89
C PHE A 402 8.45 28.06 10.00
N PHE A 403 7.94 29.26 9.68
CA PHE A 403 7.71 30.30 10.69
C PHE A 403 6.64 29.91 11.70
N ALA A 404 5.57 29.23 11.25
CA ALA A 404 4.57 28.67 12.15
C ALA A 404 5.19 27.67 13.12
N GLY A 405 6.09 26.79 12.62
CA GLY A 405 6.86 25.85 13.42
C GLY A 405 7.82 26.54 14.41
N TYR A 406 8.46 27.62 13.98
CA TYR A 406 9.31 28.47 14.83
C TYR A 406 8.52 29.07 16.00
N TYR A 407 7.35 29.62 15.73
CA TYR A 407 6.46 30.15 16.76
C TYR A 407 6.05 29.07 17.77
N LEU A 408 5.63 27.89 17.30
CA LEU A 408 5.28 26.79 18.19
C LEU A 408 6.46 26.31 19.02
N CYS A 409 7.65 26.27 18.44
CA CYS A 409 8.87 25.94 19.18
C CYS A 409 9.10 26.95 20.33
N CYS A 410 8.98 28.27 20.07
CA CYS A 410 9.09 29.29 21.11
C CYS A 410 8.04 29.12 22.22
N GLN A 411 6.78 28.86 21.83
CA GLN A 411 5.68 28.67 22.78
C GLN A 411 5.82 27.41 23.65
N LEU A 412 6.39 26.32 23.09
CA LEU A 412 6.70 25.10 23.84
C LEU A 412 7.83 25.36 24.84
N VAL A 413 8.89 26.05 24.42
CA VAL A 413 10.07 26.36 25.27
C VAL A 413 9.69 27.35 26.38
N SER A 414 8.81 28.31 26.11
CA SER A 414 8.31 29.23 27.16
C SER A 414 7.30 28.57 28.13
N GLY A 415 6.79 27.39 27.78
CA GLY A 415 5.78 26.70 28.56
C GLY A 415 4.36 27.25 28.41
N GLU A 416 4.11 28.12 27.43
CA GLU A 416 2.77 28.67 27.15
C GLU A 416 1.85 27.65 26.48
N ILE A 417 2.42 26.69 25.75
CA ILE A 417 1.70 25.57 25.15
C ILE A 417 2.37 24.27 25.58
N SER A 418 1.59 23.26 25.95
CA SER A 418 2.14 21.93 26.21
C SER A 418 2.12 21.04 24.96
N PRO A 419 3.04 20.08 24.83
CA PRO A 419 3.07 19.12 23.72
C PRO A 419 1.74 18.39 23.51
N GLU A 420 1.07 17.98 24.61
CA GLU A 420 -0.17 17.23 24.53
C GLU A 420 -1.32 18.03 23.92
N VAL A 421 -1.33 19.35 24.07
CA VAL A 421 -2.35 20.21 23.47
C VAL A 421 -2.19 20.25 21.96
N LEU A 422 -0.94 20.32 21.47
CA LEU A 422 -0.65 20.32 20.05
C LEU A 422 -1.01 18.98 19.40
N VAL A 423 -0.61 17.90 20.01
CA VAL A 423 -0.79 16.55 19.46
C VAL A 423 -2.26 16.13 19.47
N LYS A 424 -3.06 16.56 20.46
CA LYS A 424 -4.51 16.28 20.49
C LYS A 424 -5.34 17.05 19.46
N ASP A 425 -4.86 18.18 18.96
CA ASP A 425 -5.54 18.91 17.88
C ASP A 425 -5.29 18.18 16.54
N LYS A 426 -6.29 17.41 16.08
CA LYS A 426 -6.24 16.62 14.85
C LYS A 426 -5.85 17.40 13.59
N ARG A 427 -5.97 18.71 13.59
CA ARG A 427 -5.53 19.55 12.47
C ARG A 427 -4.02 19.49 12.29
N TYR A 428 -3.25 19.44 13.38
CA TYR A 428 -1.80 19.32 13.28
C TYR A 428 -1.36 17.98 12.68
N PHE A 429 -2.06 16.89 13.03
CA PHE A 429 -1.79 15.56 12.51
C PHE A 429 -2.31 15.30 11.10
N ARG A 430 -3.19 16.14 10.53
CA ARG A 430 -3.77 15.91 9.20
C ARG A 430 -3.48 17.00 8.19
N GLU A 431 -3.45 18.26 8.65
CA GLU A 431 -3.37 19.41 7.75
C GLU A 431 -2.07 20.21 7.92
N LEU A 432 -1.43 20.11 9.08
CA LEU A 432 -0.28 20.92 9.47
C LEU A 432 0.95 20.09 9.87
N ILE A 433 1.09 18.89 9.29
CA ILE A 433 2.21 17.97 9.56
C ILE A 433 3.56 18.66 9.35
N GLN A 434 3.70 19.46 8.28
CA GLN A 434 4.91 20.19 7.97
C GLN A 434 5.29 21.21 9.07
N VAL A 435 4.29 21.81 9.73
CA VAL A 435 4.52 22.71 10.87
C VAL A 435 5.11 21.93 12.03
N LEU A 436 4.57 20.73 12.35
CA LEU A 436 5.11 19.86 13.40
C LEU A 436 6.51 19.35 13.08
N GLN A 437 6.79 19.00 11.81
CA GLN A 437 8.13 18.62 11.37
C GLN A 437 9.15 19.73 11.68
N PHE A 438 8.85 20.97 11.27
CA PHE A 438 9.73 22.11 11.57
C PHE A 438 9.82 22.38 13.07
N THR A 439 8.70 22.26 13.82
CA THR A 439 8.72 22.41 15.29
C THR A 439 9.66 21.41 15.93
N CYS A 440 9.50 20.13 15.63
CA CYS A 440 10.37 19.07 16.16
C CYS A 440 11.82 19.23 15.70
N GLY A 441 12.05 19.63 14.43
CA GLY A 441 13.37 19.89 13.90
C GLY A 441 14.10 21.04 14.62
N LEU A 442 13.39 22.12 14.94
CA LEU A 442 13.94 23.24 15.73
C LEU A 442 14.23 22.84 17.17
N LEU A 443 13.32 22.07 17.80
CA LEU A 443 13.57 21.52 19.15
C LEU A 443 14.79 20.60 19.16
N ALA A 444 15.00 19.80 18.11
CA ALA A 444 16.13 18.89 18.02
C ALA A 444 17.52 19.59 18.03
N VAL A 445 17.58 20.83 17.55
CA VAL A 445 18.84 21.59 17.47
C VAL A 445 19.26 22.14 18.83
N GLN A 446 18.33 22.59 19.69
CA GLN A 446 18.67 23.37 20.87
C GLN A 446 17.93 23.00 22.16
N TYR A 447 16.84 22.22 22.09
CA TYR A 447 15.90 22.00 23.20
C TYR A 447 15.54 20.53 23.36
N GLU A 448 16.53 19.69 23.65
CA GLU A 448 16.39 18.24 23.69
C GLU A 448 15.31 17.74 24.67
N GLU A 449 15.18 18.37 25.85
CA GLU A 449 14.15 17.98 26.83
C GLU A 449 12.73 18.24 26.31
N HIS A 450 12.52 19.34 25.58
CA HIS A 450 11.23 19.66 24.98
C HIS A 450 10.93 18.75 23.78
N LEU A 451 11.96 18.37 23.01
CA LEU A 451 11.81 17.36 21.96
C LEU A 451 11.39 16.02 22.57
N GLN A 452 12.01 15.59 23.67
CA GLN A 452 11.64 14.34 24.33
C GLN A 452 10.16 14.37 24.77
N ALA A 453 9.71 15.44 25.42
CA ALA A 453 8.31 15.59 25.82
C ALA A 453 7.34 15.57 24.60
N MET A 454 7.76 16.16 23.47
CA MET A 454 6.99 16.13 22.24
C MET A 454 6.89 14.72 21.67
N ILE A 455 7.99 13.97 21.62
CA ILE A 455 8.03 12.58 21.14
C ILE A 455 7.17 11.66 22.03
N GLU A 456 7.22 11.83 23.35
CA GLU A 456 6.37 11.07 24.27
C GLU A 456 4.88 11.36 24.03
N SER A 457 4.52 12.62 23.80
CA SER A 457 3.13 13.01 23.51
C SER A 457 2.65 12.44 22.17
N ILE A 458 3.49 12.43 21.14
CA ILE A 458 3.19 11.80 19.83
C ILE A 458 2.99 10.29 20.01
N ALA A 459 3.88 9.62 20.75
CA ALA A 459 3.76 8.19 21.02
C ALA A 459 2.48 7.87 21.81
N ASP A 460 2.13 8.69 22.80
CA ASP A 460 0.90 8.51 23.58
C ASP A 460 -0.36 8.65 22.73
N GLU A 461 -0.35 9.48 21.71
CA GLU A 461 -1.48 9.60 20.80
C GLU A 461 -1.61 8.39 19.89
N VAL A 462 -0.49 7.90 19.33
CA VAL A 462 -0.46 6.65 18.56
C VAL A 462 -0.94 5.45 19.41
N ASN A 463 -0.60 5.43 20.71
CA ASN A 463 -1.02 4.38 21.64
C ASN A 463 -2.54 4.39 21.95
N LYS A 464 -3.26 5.48 21.65
CA LYS A 464 -4.69 5.65 21.97
C LYS A 464 -5.63 5.40 20.81
N GLU A 465 -5.22 5.70 19.58
CA GLU A 465 -6.06 5.64 18.39
C GLU A 465 -5.79 4.37 17.55
N ASP A 466 -6.58 4.21 16.48
CA ASP A 466 -6.37 3.16 15.48
C ASP A 466 -4.99 3.36 14.83
N THR A 467 -4.13 2.41 15.07
CA THR A 467 -2.67 2.51 15.05
C THR A 467 -2.05 2.81 13.69
N ARG A 468 -2.74 2.54 12.56
CA ARG A 468 -2.16 2.63 11.23
C ARG A 468 -1.89 4.07 10.79
N GLU A 469 -2.94 4.88 10.69
CA GLU A 469 -2.86 6.27 10.19
C GLU A 469 -2.00 7.13 11.13
N SER A 470 -2.23 7.01 12.43
CA SER A 470 -1.49 7.78 13.44
C SER A 470 0.00 7.43 13.49
N LEU A 471 0.36 6.16 13.28
CA LEU A 471 1.76 5.74 13.22
C LEU A 471 2.46 6.30 11.98
N LEU A 472 1.83 6.25 10.81
CA LEU A 472 2.41 6.81 9.57
C LEU A 472 2.66 8.31 9.71
N VAL A 473 1.68 9.04 10.24
CA VAL A 473 1.82 10.48 10.52
C VAL A 473 2.95 10.75 11.53
N ALA A 474 3.03 9.97 12.59
CA ALA A 474 4.11 10.11 13.57
C ALA A 474 5.49 9.87 12.96
N LEU A 475 5.63 8.82 12.13
CA LEU A 475 6.86 8.54 11.40
C LEU A 475 7.20 9.67 10.42
N GLU A 476 6.20 10.23 9.73
CA GLU A 476 6.37 11.38 8.84
C GLU A 476 6.85 12.63 9.61
N ILE A 477 6.32 12.88 10.81
CA ILE A 477 6.79 13.99 11.66
C ILE A 477 8.27 13.84 12.03
N ILE A 478 8.73 12.63 12.32
CA ILE A 478 10.10 12.38 12.77
C ILE A 478 11.09 12.04 11.63
N GLN A 479 10.62 11.97 10.37
CA GLN A 479 11.46 11.48 9.27
C GLN A 479 12.74 12.30 9.06
N ASP A 480 12.66 13.63 9.20
CA ASP A 480 13.78 14.57 9.02
C ASP A 480 14.68 14.72 10.28
N LEU A 481 14.30 14.07 11.39
CA LEU A 481 15.04 14.15 12.66
C LEU A 481 16.20 13.15 12.68
N PRO A 482 17.20 13.32 13.57
CA PRO A 482 18.24 12.34 13.82
C PRO A 482 17.66 10.94 14.08
N PHE A 483 18.41 9.88 13.73
CA PHE A 483 17.91 8.52 13.81
C PHE A 483 17.62 8.08 15.27
N GLU A 484 18.34 8.63 16.23
CA GLU A 484 18.14 8.41 17.66
C GLU A 484 16.73 8.78 18.14
N VAL A 485 16.05 9.69 17.42
CA VAL A 485 14.66 10.06 17.72
C VAL A 485 13.72 8.90 17.42
N ALA A 486 13.96 8.13 16.36
CA ALA A 486 13.19 6.93 16.06
C ALA A 486 13.35 5.87 17.15
N PHE A 487 14.53 5.73 17.73
CA PHE A 487 14.79 4.85 18.88
C PHE A 487 14.01 5.28 20.11
N ARG A 488 14.02 6.58 20.43
CA ARG A 488 13.26 7.12 21.58
C ARG A 488 11.76 6.93 21.36
N PHE A 489 11.26 7.27 20.17
CA PHE A 489 9.86 7.06 19.81
C PHE A 489 9.46 5.58 19.94
N GLY A 490 10.29 4.67 19.41
CA GLY A 490 10.07 3.22 19.52
C GLY A 490 9.95 2.72 20.95
N SER A 491 10.76 3.27 21.87
CA SER A 491 10.71 2.89 23.29
C SER A 491 9.43 3.36 24.02
N CYS A 492 8.77 4.42 23.50
CA CYS A 492 7.53 4.96 24.05
C CYS A 492 6.27 4.29 23.48
N LEU A 493 6.38 3.60 22.32
CA LEU A 493 5.23 2.92 21.69
C LEU A 493 4.86 1.64 22.48
N LYS A 494 3.53 1.45 22.66
CA LYS A 494 2.92 0.32 23.39
C LYS A 494 2.03 -0.55 22.51
N VAL A 495 2.09 -0.37 21.19
CA VAL A 495 1.31 -1.13 20.21
C VAL A 495 1.83 -2.56 20.09
N GLN A 496 0.91 -3.55 19.94
CA GLN A 496 1.27 -4.95 19.79
C GLN A 496 1.24 -5.43 18.34
N GLU A 497 0.37 -4.84 17.54
CA GLU A 497 0.17 -5.21 16.13
C GLU A 497 0.18 -3.94 15.27
N VAL A 498 0.91 -3.99 14.16
CA VAL A 498 0.97 -2.93 13.15
C VAL A 498 0.71 -3.54 11.78
N ASP A 499 -0.34 -3.08 11.12
CA ASP A 499 -0.69 -3.45 9.75
C ASP A 499 -0.55 -2.25 8.82
N LEU A 500 0.51 -2.27 8.00
CA LEU A 500 0.80 -1.27 6.98
C LEU A 500 0.61 -1.84 5.57
N SER A 501 -0.16 -2.92 5.42
CA SER A 501 -0.37 -3.58 4.14
C SER A 501 -0.97 -2.65 3.09
N GLY A 502 -0.36 -2.63 1.90
CA GLY A 502 -0.77 -1.80 0.76
C GLY A 502 -0.41 -0.32 0.86
N GLU A 503 0.28 0.11 1.93
CA GLU A 503 0.81 1.47 2.01
C GLU A 503 2.13 1.54 1.23
N GLN A 504 2.26 2.55 0.38
CA GLN A 504 3.55 2.81 -0.29
C GLN A 504 4.46 3.56 0.67
N ILE A 505 5.28 2.82 1.42
CA ILE A 505 6.19 3.41 2.40
C ILE A 505 7.47 3.83 1.67
N GLU A 506 7.76 5.12 1.68
CA GLU A 506 9.00 5.64 1.10
C GLU A 506 10.23 5.18 1.90
N ILE A 507 11.38 5.16 1.24
CA ILE A 507 12.65 4.67 1.79
C ILE A 507 12.98 5.29 3.16
N ASP A 508 12.82 6.60 3.29
CA ASP A 508 13.14 7.35 4.50
C ASP A 508 12.22 6.99 5.67
N LEU A 509 10.93 6.84 5.34
CA LEU A 509 9.92 6.43 6.32
C LEU A 509 10.14 4.99 6.77
N ALA A 510 10.51 4.11 5.84
CA ALA A 510 10.85 2.73 6.13
C ALA A 510 12.06 2.64 7.08
N ALA A 511 13.10 3.42 6.83
CA ALA A 511 14.26 3.48 7.69
C ALA A 511 13.88 3.89 9.13
N LYS A 512 13.04 4.91 9.31
CA LYS A 512 12.55 5.31 10.65
C LYS A 512 11.69 4.24 11.31
N LEU A 513 10.79 3.60 10.56
CA LEU A 513 9.99 2.47 11.06
C LEU A 513 10.89 1.35 11.59
N PHE A 514 11.95 1.01 10.86
CA PHE A 514 12.88 -0.04 11.28
C PHE A 514 13.70 0.39 12.49
N GLY A 515 14.08 1.67 12.58
CA GLY A 515 14.66 2.23 13.81
C GLY A 515 13.75 2.08 15.03
N VAL A 516 12.45 2.29 14.86
CA VAL A 516 11.44 2.03 15.90
C VAL A 516 11.47 0.57 16.36
N LEU A 517 11.62 -0.38 15.45
CA LEU A 517 11.65 -1.82 15.77
C LEU A 517 12.85 -2.21 16.66
N ILE A 518 13.98 -1.53 16.53
CA ILE A 518 15.20 -1.84 17.31
C ILE A 518 14.94 -1.67 18.81
N THR A 519 14.21 -0.64 19.18
CA THR A 519 14.01 -0.27 20.61
C THR A 519 12.63 -0.62 21.14
N ASN A 520 11.66 -0.87 20.27
CA ASN A 520 10.31 -1.23 20.70
C ASN A 520 10.29 -2.60 21.39
N LYS A 521 9.57 -2.68 22.53
CA LYS A 521 9.46 -3.88 23.38
C LYS A 521 8.06 -4.42 23.51
N THR A 522 7.14 -3.98 22.68
CA THR A 522 5.71 -4.38 22.77
C THR A 522 5.17 -4.93 21.45
N LEU A 523 5.76 -4.54 20.31
CA LEU A 523 5.32 -4.98 19.00
C LEU A 523 5.66 -6.47 18.79
N THR A 524 4.62 -7.25 18.56
CA THR A 524 4.70 -8.69 18.33
C THR A 524 4.38 -9.10 16.89
N HIS A 525 3.56 -8.31 16.18
CA HIS A 525 3.12 -8.58 14.81
C HIS A 525 3.30 -7.36 13.93
N LEU A 526 3.99 -7.54 12.80
CA LEU A 526 4.21 -6.51 11.78
C LEU A 526 3.81 -7.04 10.41
N ASN A 527 2.86 -6.39 9.78
CA ASN A 527 2.42 -6.69 8.42
C ASN A 527 2.83 -5.56 7.46
N LEU A 528 3.72 -5.89 6.52
CA LEU A 528 4.24 -5.02 5.47
C LEU A 528 3.89 -5.54 4.07
N THR A 529 2.80 -6.26 3.91
CA THR A 529 2.38 -6.82 2.61
C THR A 529 2.19 -5.71 1.57
N GLN A 530 2.87 -5.80 0.43
CA GLN A 530 2.78 -4.83 -0.68
C GLN A 530 3.02 -3.38 -0.23
N SER A 531 3.88 -3.18 0.76
CA SER A 531 4.07 -1.87 1.37
C SER A 531 5.35 -1.20 0.91
N MET A 532 6.28 -1.95 0.32
CA MET A 532 7.65 -1.49 0.16
C MET A 532 8.14 -1.81 -1.25
N LYS A 533 8.57 -0.76 -1.95
CA LYS A 533 9.54 -0.90 -3.04
C LYS A 533 10.91 -0.56 -2.45
N LEU A 534 11.47 -1.53 -1.75
CA LEU A 534 12.74 -1.34 -1.07
C LEU A 534 13.89 -1.50 -2.07
N GLY A 535 14.66 -0.45 -2.26
CA GLY A 535 16.03 -0.60 -2.74
C GLY A 535 16.94 -1.17 -1.64
N ILE A 536 18.17 -1.53 -1.99
CA ILE A 536 19.15 -2.27 -1.16
C ILE A 536 19.35 -1.69 0.27
N GLY A 537 19.25 -0.39 0.45
CA GLY A 537 19.57 0.26 1.73
C GLY A 537 18.59 0.00 2.89
N PRO A 538 17.29 0.30 2.75
CA PRO A 538 16.33 0.21 3.86
C PRO A 538 16.10 -1.21 4.35
N PHE A 539 16.22 -2.20 3.48
CA PHE A 539 16.04 -3.59 3.89
C PHE A 539 17.17 -4.08 4.80
N GLN A 540 18.38 -3.58 4.61
CA GLN A 540 19.50 -3.85 5.53
C GLN A 540 19.17 -3.40 6.95
N ILE A 541 18.54 -2.21 7.12
CA ILE A 541 18.10 -1.71 8.44
C ILE A 541 17.04 -2.63 9.05
N LEU A 542 16.08 -3.10 8.25
CA LEU A 542 15.10 -4.06 8.73
C LEU A 542 15.79 -5.34 9.24
N ALA A 543 16.75 -5.85 8.46
CA ALA A 543 17.49 -7.05 8.82
C ALA A 543 18.27 -6.84 10.13
N ASP A 544 18.96 -5.72 10.27
CA ASP A 544 19.71 -5.39 11.49
C ASP A 544 18.76 -5.20 12.70
N ALA A 545 17.62 -4.54 12.47
CA ALA A 545 16.56 -4.41 13.48
C ALA A 545 16.03 -5.78 13.93
N LEU A 546 15.77 -6.68 13.00
CA LEU A 546 15.33 -8.05 13.29
C LEU A 546 16.38 -8.84 14.05
N GLY A 547 17.66 -8.69 13.71
CA GLY A 547 18.76 -9.38 14.38
C GLY A 547 18.88 -9.04 15.85
N THR A 548 18.40 -7.87 16.27
CA THR A 548 18.47 -7.36 17.64
C THR A 548 17.12 -7.32 18.36
N ASN A 549 16.00 -7.28 17.63
CA ASN A 549 14.66 -7.22 18.21
C ASN A 549 14.32 -8.53 18.96
N THR A 550 13.76 -8.38 20.16
CA THR A 550 13.43 -9.48 21.07
C THR A 550 11.94 -9.63 21.35
N THR A 551 11.07 -8.97 20.60
CA THR A 551 9.63 -8.96 20.85
C THR A 551 8.80 -9.39 19.64
N LEU A 552 9.28 -9.12 18.43
CA LEU A 552 8.57 -9.46 17.20
C LEU A 552 8.50 -10.98 17.03
N THR A 553 7.29 -11.50 16.94
CA THR A 553 7.03 -12.93 16.78
C THR A 553 6.50 -13.29 15.40
N ALA A 554 5.87 -12.35 14.70
CA ALA A 554 5.34 -12.54 13.35
C ALA A 554 5.70 -11.35 12.45
N LEU A 555 6.24 -11.65 11.27
CA LEU A 555 6.59 -10.67 10.24
C LEU A 555 6.02 -11.14 8.90
N ASN A 556 5.25 -10.28 8.24
CA ASN A 556 4.76 -10.50 6.90
C ASN A 556 5.40 -9.50 5.92
N LEU A 557 6.12 -10.06 4.94
CA LEU A 557 6.81 -9.34 3.87
C LEU A 557 6.27 -9.75 2.48
N THR A 558 5.04 -10.24 2.39
CA THR A 558 4.43 -10.69 1.14
C THR A 558 4.47 -9.61 0.07
N ALA A 559 4.89 -9.98 -1.14
CA ALA A 559 4.82 -9.16 -2.36
C ALA A 559 5.55 -7.81 -2.24
N ASN A 560 6.80 -7.82 -1.80
CA ASN A 560 7.65 -6.62 -1.67
C ASN A 560 8.81 -6.57 -2.68
N GLU A 561 8.83 -7.43 -3.69
CA GLU A 561 9.85 -7.44 -4.76
C GLU A 561 11.30 -7.55 -4.22
N LEU A 562 11.50 -8.32 -3.13
CA LEU A 562 12.80 -8.47 -2.47
C LEU A 562 13.85 -9.09 -3.41
N ASP A 563 15.04 -8.52 -3.45
CA ASP A 563 16.17 -9.01 -4.26
C ASP A 563 17.09 -9.98 -3.49
N ASN A 564 18.19 -10.41 -4.13
CA ASN A 564 19.12 -11.36 -3.54
C ASN A 564 19.86 -10.80 -2.32
N ALA A 565 20.23 -9.53 -2.33
CA ALA A 565 20.94 -8.89 -1.23
C ALA A 565 20.02 -8.75 -0.01
N ASP A 566 18.73 -8.49 -0.26
CA ASP A 566 17.70 -8.45 0.77
C ASP A 566 17.57 -9.81 1.46
N PHE A 567 17.53 -10.90 0.68
CA PHE A 567 17.47 -12.25 1.24
C PHE A 567 18.74 -12.66 1.99
N GLU A 568 19.93 -12.23 1.55
CA GLU A 568 21.19 -12.45 2.28
C GLU A 568 21.17 -11.75 3.63
N SER A 569 20.73 -10.48 3.65
CA SER A 569 20.58 -9.67 4.86
C SER A 569 19.54 -10.27 5.83
N LEU A 570 18.38 -10.67 5.30
CA LEU A 570 17.35 -11.35 6.10
C LEU A 570 17.84 -12.65 6.69
N ALA A 571 18.56 -13.45 5.92
CA ALA A 571 19.14 -14.72 6.38
C ALA A 571 20.14 -14.48 7.51
N ALA A 572 21.02 -13.49 7.39
CA ALA A 572 21.96 -13.11 8.44
C ALA A 572 21.24 -12.70 9.73
N ALA A 573 20.15 -11.93 9.60
CA ALA A 573 19.31 -11.51 10.73
C ALA A 573 18.62 -12.71 11.40
N LEU A 574 18.02 -13.61 10.62
CA LEU A 574 17.37 -14.83 11.12
C LEU A 574 18.34 -15.74 11.87
N GLY A 575 19.61 -15.81 11.44
CA GLY A 575 20.65 -16.55 12.15
C GLY A 575 20.90 -16.05 13.56
N LYS A 576 20.64 -14.77 13.85
CA LYS A 576 20.81 -14.12 15.16
C LYS A 576 19.49 -14.02 15.94
N ASN A 577 18.35 -13.85 15.24
CA ASN A 577 17.04 -13.65 15.89
C ASN A 577 16.54 -14.92 16.58
N ALA A 578 16.10 -14.78 17.82
CA ALA A 578 15.61 -15.88 18.67
C ALA A 578 14.12 -15.72 19.06
N THR A 579 13.38 -14.79 18.47
CA THR A 579 11.99 -14.48 18.87
C THR A 579 10.98 -14.66 17.74
N LEU A 580 11.39 -14.44 16.50
CA LEU A 580 10.50 -14.58 15.34
C LEU A 580 10.08 -16.04 15.18
N THR A 581 8.78 -16.28 15.23
CA THR A 581 8.18 -17.61 15.11
C THR A 581 7.45 -17.82 13.79
N SER A 582 7.00 -16.74 13.14
CA SER A 582 6.29 -16.79 11.85
C SER A 582 6.87 -15.75 10.90
N LEU A 583 7.20 -16.19 9.68
CA LEU A 583 7.72 -15.35 8.60
C LEU A 583 7.01 -15.68 7.30
N ASP A 584 6.38 -14.66 6.72
CA ASP A 584 5.73 -14.75 5.42
C ASP A 584 6.54 -14.01 4.36
N LEU A 585 7.04 -14.75 3.37
CA LEU A 585 7.82 -14.26 2.23
C LEU A 585 7.12 -14.57 0.90
N ASN A 586 5.81 -14.78 0.93
CA ASN A 586 5.03 -15.09 -0.25
C ASN A 586 5.23 -14.03 -1.35
N HIS A 587 5.39 -14.49 -2.60
CA HIS A 587 5.41 -13.62 -3.79
C HIS A 587 6.55 -12.58 -3.80
N ASN A 588 7.81 -13.04 -3.62
CA ASN A 588 8.99 -12.16 -3.61
C ASN A 588 10.07 -12.54 -4.64
N GLU A 589 9.75 -13.39 -5.62
CA GLU A 589 10.67 -13.80 -6.70
C GLU A 589 12.04 -14.34 -6.20
N LEU A 590 12.01 -15.11 -5.11
CA LEU A 590 13.20 -15.63 -4.43
C LEU A 590 14.09 -16.45 -5.38
N SER A 591 15.31 -15.99 -5.62
CA SER A 591 16.27 -16.67 -6.47
C SER A 591 16.99 -17.82 -5.76
N HIS A 592 17.74 -18.61 -6.53
CA HIS A 592 18.56 -19.71 -5.99
C HIS A 592 19.57 -19.25 -4.92
N ALA A 593 20.20 -18.08 -5.09
CA ALA A 593 21.14 -17.53 -4.10
C ALA A 593 20.43 -17.19 -2.79
N GLY A 594 19.28 -16.52 -2.86
CA GLY A 594 18.46 -16.19 -1.70
C GLY A 594 17.96 -17.43 -0.94
N VAL A 595 17.57 -18.49 -1.68
CA VAL A 595 17.20 -19.78 -1.05
C VAL A 595 18.36 -20.39 -0.30
N ASN A 596 19.57 -20.37 -0.86
CA ASN A 596 20.76 -20.92 -0.20
C ASN A 596 21.09 -20.15 1.08
N SER A 597 20.99 -18.84 1.06
CA SER A 597 21.20 -17.99 2.24
C SER A 597 20.16 -18.27 3.32
N LEU A 598 18.87 -18.36 2.94
CA LEU A 598 17.80 -18.73 3.87
C LEU A 598 17.96 -20.14 4.45
N ALA A 599 18.35 -21.11 3.61
CA ALA A 599 18.64 -22.47 4.04
C ALA A 599 19.76 -22.52 5.08
N ALA A 600 20.86 -21.77 4.87
CA ALA A 600 21.96 -21.68 5.82
C ALA A 600 21.51 -21.06 7.16
N ALA A 601 20.68 -19.99 7.12
CA ALA A 601 20.13 -19.38 8.32
C ALA A 601 19.23 -20.37 9.11
N LEU A 602 18.40 -21.13 8.42
CA LEU A 602 17.53 -22.14 9.05
C LEU A 602 18.34 -23.23 9.79
N GLU A 603 19.56 -23.57 9.36
CA GLU A 603 20.39 -24.54 10.08
C GLU A 603 20.70 -24.11 11.52
N THR A 604 20.79 -22.83 11.77
CA THR A 604 21.16 -22.24 13.07
C THR A 604 19.96 -21.67 13.83
N ASN A 605 18.94 -21.19 13.13
CA ASN A 605 17.75 -20.61 13.75
C ASN A 605 16.95 -21.67 14.55
N ARG A 606 16.54 -21.33 15.75
CA ARG A 606 15.80 -22.20 16.68
C ARG A 606 14.43 -21.62 17.11
N SER A 607 14.03 -20.46 16.57
CA SER A 607 12.79 -19.79 16.93
C SER A 607 11.69 -19.93 15.87
N LEU A 608 12.05 -19.91 14.59
CA LEU A 608 11.10 -19.92 13.50
C LEU A 608 10.37 -21.27 13.41
N LYS A 609 9.03 -21.19 13.48
CA LYS A 609 8.13 -22.37 13.47
C LYS A 609 7.31 -22.45 12.19
N ASP A 610 6.95 -21.32 11.63
CA ASP A 610 6.10 -21.18 10.44
C ASP A 610 6.83 -20.33 9.38
N LEU A 611 7.05 -20.88 8.19
CA LEU A 611 7.69 -20.21 7.06
C LEU A 611 6.84 -20.39 5.81
N ASN A 612 6.42 -19.27 5.23
CA ASN A 612 5.69 -19.24 3.98
C ASN A 612 6.60 -18.76 2.84
N LEU A 613 6.81 -19.62 1.83
CA LEU A 613 7.56 -19.37 0.59
C LEU A 613 6.69 -19.61 -0.67
N CYS A 614 5.37 -19.47 -0.54
CA CYS A 614 4.41 -19.61 -1.62
C CYS A 614 4.71 -18.61 -2.75
N TRP A 615 4.48 -18.97 -4.02
CA TRP A 615 4.63 -18.06 -5.17
C TRP A 615 6.03 -17.42 -5.32
N ASN A 616 7.12 -18.18 -5.15
CA ASN A 616 8.50 -17.68 -5.28
C ASN A 616 9.28 -18.28 -6.46
N ASN A 617 8.61 -18.93 -7.40
CA ASN A 617 9.23 -19.57 -8.57
C ASN A 617 10.30 -20.63 -8.25
N LEU A 618 10.31 -21.19 -7.03
CA LEU A 618 11.32 -22.14 -6.57
C LEU A 618 11.38 -23.38 -7.50
N CYS A 619 12.60 -23.80 -7.80
CA CYS A 619 12.88 -24.96 -8.64
C CYS A 619 13.32 -26.20 -7.83
N PRO A 620 13.51 -27.37 -8.42
CA PRO A 620 13.95 -28.56 -7.69
C PRO A 620 15.26 -28.41 -6.92
N ALA A 621 16.23 -27.67 -7.46
CA ALA A 621 17.52 -27.45 -6.80
C ALA A 621 17.37 -26.61 -5.50
N ASP A 622 16.43 -25.66 -5.48
CA ASP A 622 16.13 -24.84 -4.30
C ASP A 622 15.62 -25.68 -3.15
N VAL A 623 14.74 -26.62 -3.49
CA VAL A 623 14.19 -27.58 -2.51
C VAL A 623 15.27 -28.49 -1.95
N GLU A 624 16.29 -28.84 -2.72
CA GLU A 624 17.42 -29.63 -2.25
C GLU A 624 18.19 -28.90 -1.14
N SER A 625 18.47 -27.64 -1.32
CA SER A 625 19.14 -26.79 -0.33
C SER A 625 18.28 -26.67 0.95
N LEU A 626 16.99 -26.40 0.82
CA LEU A 626 16.07 -26.34 1.96
C LEU A 626 15.97 -27.69 2.69
N ALA A 627 15.83 -28.78 1.96
CA ALA A 627 15.77 -30.13 2.55
C ALA A 627 17.02 -30.51 3.32
N ALA A 628 18.20 -30.06 2.86
CA ALA A 628 19.46 -30.28 3.58
C ALA A 628 19.48 -29.55 4.92
N SER A 629 19.05 -28.27 4.94
CA SER A 629 19.00 -27.46 6.14
C SER A 629 17.97 -27.96 7.15
N LEU A 630 16.80 -28.38 6.68
CA LEU A 630 15.70 -28.88 7.52
C LEU A 630 16.07 -30.15 8.29
N THR A 631 17.06 -30.89 7.86
CA THR A 631 17.56 -32.07 8.64
C THR A 631 18.27 -31.67 9.92
N ARG A 632 18.81 -30.45 9.96
CA ARG A 632 19.52 -29.87 11.13
C ARG A 632 18.64 -28.91 11.92
N ASN A 633 17.56 -28.41 11.30
CA ASN A 633 16.58 -27.57 11.96
C ASN A 633 15.57 -28.42 12.74
N ALA A 634 15.43 -28.13 14.04
CA ALA A 634 14.47 -28.78 14.91
C ALA A 634 13.28 -27.88 15.31
N ALA A 635 13.26 -26.62 14.84
CA ALA A 635 12.28 -25.63 15.25
C ALA A 635 11.12 -25.52 14.24
N LEU A 636 11.43 -25.55 12.95
CA LEU A 636 10.42 -25.34 11.90
C LEU A 636 9.43 -26.50 11.87
N THR A 637 8.18 -26.19 12.07
CA THR A 637 7.09 -27.17 12.12
C THR A 637 6.10 -27.02 10.98
N LYS A 638 6.01 -25.85 10.37
CA LYS A 638 5.15 -25.56 9.22
C LYS A 638 5.93 -24.90 8.11
N LEU A 639 5.79 -25.44 6.89
CA LEU A 639 6.42 -24.93 5.68
C LEU A 639 5.41 -24.91 4.55
N ASP A 640 5.19 -23.74 3.97
CA ASP A 640 4.40 -23.56 2.78
C ASP A 640 5.32 -23.31 1.58
N LEU A 641 5.28 -24.21 0.61
CA LEU A 641 5.98 -24.15 -0.67
C LEU A 641 4.99 -24.14 -1.85
N SER A 642 3.72 -23.82 -1.60
CA SER A 642 2.69 -23.90 -2.61
C SER A 642 2.95 -22.94 -3.79
N PHE A 643 2.39 -23.27 -4.94
CA PHE A 643 2.49 -22.49 -6.16
C PHE A 643 3.93 -22.11 -6.58
N ASN A 644 4.84 -23.08 -6.48
CA ASN A 644 6.19 -23.01 -7.01
C ASN A 644 6.37 -23.94 -8.23
N ARG A 645 7.61 -24.23 -8.64
CA ARG A 645 7.92 -25.04 -9.83
C ARG A 645 8.77 -26.25 -9.46
N LEU A 646 8.37 -26.94 -8.39
CA LEU A 646 9.20 -27.99 -7.78
C LEU A 646 9.32 -29.26 -8.66
N GLY A 647 8.39 -29.49 -9.62
CA GLY A 647 8.43 -30.60 -10.53
C GLY A 647 8.67 -31.95 -9.82
N ASP A 648 9.53 -32.77 -10.37
CA ASP A 648 9.83 -34.11 -9.82
C ASP A 648 10.84 -34.09 -8.67
N SER A 649 10.83 -33.10 -7.80
CA SER A 649 11.71 -33.02 -6.63
C SER A 649 11.30 -34.02 -5.55
N THR A 650 12.20 -34.98 -5.27
CA THR A 650 11.95 -36.07 -4.30
C THR A 650 12.66 -35.90 -2.96
N LEU A 651 13.47 -34.85 -2.82
CA LEU A 651 14.50 -34.76 -1.77
C LEU A 651 13.99 -34.31 -0.41
N LEU A 652 12.91 -33.47 -0.36
CA LEU A 652 12.28 -33.06 0.91
C LEU A 652 11.85 -34.23 1.79
N PHE A 653 11.54 -35.37 1.18
CA PHE A 653 10.96 -36.51 1.86
C PHE A 653 11.99 -37.58 2.24
N LYS A 654 13.20 -37.55 1.64
CA LYS A 654 14.25 -38.55 1.89
C LYS A 654 14.96 -38.38 3.24
N LYS A 655 14.73 -37.25 3.92
CA LYS A 655 15.44 -36.89 5.15
C LYS A 655 14.45 -36.68 6.30
N LYS A 656 14.88 -36.98 7.51
CA LYS A 656 14.08 -36.78 8.71
C LYS A 656 14.05 -35.29 9.05
N THR A 657 12.87 -34.68 9.14
CA THR A 657 12.66 -33.29 9.47
C THR A 657 11.75 -33.14 10.70
N SER A 658 11.67 -31.93 11.26
CA SER A 658 10.77 -31.57 12.35
C SER A 658 9.37 -31.18 11.88
N LEU A 659 9.13 -31.11 10.55
CA LEU A 659 7.90 -30.61 9.97
C LEU A 659 6.69 -31.42 10.41
N LYS A 660 5.64 -30.71 10.81
CA LYS A 660 4.32 -31.24 11.11
C LYS A 660 3.32 -30.92 10.00
N GLU A 661 3.47 -29.77 9.37
CA GLU A 661 2.63 -29.29 8.28
C GLU A 661 3.49 -28.93 7.08
N LEU A 662 3.13 -29.45 5.91
CA LEU A 662 3.81 -29.19 4.65
C LEU A 662 2.76 -28.96 3.56
N ASP A 663 2.80 -27.77 2.94
CA ASP A 663 1.98 -27.44 1.79
C ASP A 663 2.83 -27.45 0.51
N LEU A 664 2.43 -28.27 -0.46
CA LEU A 664 3.02 -28.42 -1.79
C LEU A 664 1.97 -28.21 -2.90
N THR A 665 0.91 -27.50 -2.61
CA THR A 665 -0.16 -27.22 -3.57
C THR A 665 0.42 -26.53 -4.82
N GLY A 666 -0.03 -26.95 -6.01
CA GLY A 666 0.26 -26.21 -7.25
C GLY A 666 1.72 -26.26 -7.71
N ASN A 667 2.42 -27.38 -7.50
CA ASN A 667 3.87 -27.51 -7.77
C ASN A 667 4.24 -28.34 -8.99
N TYR A 668 3.30 -28.72 -9.84
CA TYR A 668 3.52 -29.56 -11.00
C TYR A 668 4.09 -30.95 -10.66
N LEU A 669 3.80 -31.46 -9.45
CA LEU A 669 4.28 -32.77 -9.00
C LEU A 669 3.59 -33.87 -9.83
N GLY A 670 4.42 -34.83 -10.29
CA GLY A 670 3.95 -35.95 -11.08
C GLY A 670 3.80 -37.26 -10.27
N PRO A 671 3.41 -38.33 -10.95
CA PRO A 671 3.28 -39.67 -10.32
C PRO A 671 4.57 -40.19 -9.67
N ALA A 672 5.74 -39.93 -10.27
CA ALA A 672 7.05 -40.38 -9.77
C ALA A 672 7.40 -39.68 -8.45
N THR A 673 7.03 -38.38 -8.34
CA THR A 673 7.17 -37.62 -7.09
C THR A 673 6.26 -38.20 -6.01
N ALA A 674 5.00 -38.50 -6.35
CA ALA A 674 4.07 -39.13 -5.41
C ALA A 674 4.54 -40.50 -4.91
N GLU A 675 5.23 -41.30 -5.75
CA GLU A 675 5.88 -42.56 -5.34
C GLU A 675 6.96 -42.30 -4.31
N SER A 676 7.81 -41.31 -4.55
CA SER A 676 8.89 -40.94 -3.61
C SER A 676 8.32 -40.40 -2.30
N ILE A 677 7.26 -39.57 -2.35
CA ILE A 677 6.53 -39.08 -1.16
C ILE A 677 5.94 -40.27 -0.39
N GLY A 678 5.30 -41.20 -1.09
CA GLY A 678 4.76 -42.41 -0.49
C GLY A 678 5.82 -43.22 0.24
N ALA A 679 6.96 -43.48 -0.42
CA ALA A 679 8.07 -44.20 0.20
C ALA A 679 8.59 -43.50 1.47
N ALA A 680 8.69 -42.17 1.44
CA ALA A 680 9.14 -41.39 2.60
C ALA A 680 8.12 -41.39 3.75
N LEU A 681 6.82 -41.30 3.45
CA LEU A 681 5.75 -41.34 4.45
C LEU A 681 5.72 -42.64 5.24
N THR A 682 6.21 -43.78 4.67
CA THR A 682 6.28 -45.06 5.42
C THR A 682 7.18 -45.00 6.65
N THR A 683 8.17 -44.10 6.64
CA THR A 683 9.15 -43.94 7.73
C THR A 683 9.03 -42.60 8.46
N ASN A 684 8.24 -41.66 7.94
CA ASN A 684 8.04 -40.36 8.55
C ASN A 684 7.14 -40.45 9.79
N THR A 685 7.62 -39.92 10.91
CA THR A 685 6.95 -39.95 12.20
C THR A 685 6.62 -38.56 12.76
N THR A 686 6.69 -37.51 11.94
CA THR A 686 6.51 -36.13 12.39
C THR A 686 5.38 -35.43 11.66
N LEU A 687 5.20 -35.72 10.37
CA LEU A 687 4.23 -35.01 9.53
C LEU A 687 2.78 -35.43 9.88
N THR A 688 1.98 -34.47 10.21
CA THR A 688 0.55 -34.64 10.58
C THR A 688 -0.40 -34.09 9.52
N CYS A 689 0.03 -33.08 8.74
CA CYS A 689 -0.73 -32.45 7.67
C CYS A 689 0.12 -32.35 6.40
N LEU A 690 -0.41 -32.87 5.29
CA LEU A 690 0.21 -32.79 3.97
C LEU A 690 -0.80 -32.32 2.94
N ASP A 691 -0.50 -31.20 2.28
CA ASP A 691 -1.27 -30.74 1.14
C ASP A 691 -0.49 -30.96 -0.18
N LEU A 692 -1.08 -31.73 -1.07
CA LEU A 692 -0.60 -32.04 -2.41
C LEU A 692 -1.63 -31.61 -3.48
N SER A 693 -2.55 -30.74 -3.15
CA SER A 693 -3.61 -30.29 -4.05
C SER A 693 -3.05 -29.62 -5.31
N VAL A 694 -3.85 -29.58 -6.36
CA VAL A 694 -3.53 -28.89 -7.64
C VAL A 694 -2.18 -29.34 -8.24
N ASN A 695 -1.96 -30.64 -8.28
CA ASN A 695 -0.81 -31.28 -8.91
C ASN A 695 -1.29 -32.29 -9.99
N ASN A 696 -0.40 -33.12 -10.51
CA ASN A 696 -0.76 -34.08 -11.52
C ASN A 696 -0.34 -35.50 -11.10
N LEU A 697 -0.69 -35.90 -9.86
CA LEU A 697 -0.23 -37.13 -9.26
C LEU A 697 -0.78 -38.37 -9.99
N GLY A 698 -1.96 -38.28 -10.57
CA GLY A 698 -2.60 -39.38 -11.30
C GLY A 698 -2.97 -40.59 -10.44
N PRO A 699 -3.55 -41.63 -11.07
CA PRO A 699 -3.96 -42.80 -10.35
C PRO A 699 -2.82 -43.60 -9.70
N SER A 700 -1.64 -43.65 -10.34
CA SER A 700 -0.45 -44.35 -9.82
C SER A 700 0.16 -43.63 -8.62
N GLY A 701 0.15 -42.30 -8.61
CA GLY A 701 0.55 -41.52 -7.44
C GLY A 701 -0.37 -41.76 -6.25
N ALA A 702 -1.67 -41.79 -6.48
CA ALA A 702 -2.63 -42.16 -5.43
C ALA A 702 -2.39 -43.57 -4.86
N ALA A 703 -2.05 -44.51 -5.71
CA ALA A 703 -1.74 -45.91 -5.27
C ALA A 703 -0.47 -45.98 -4.39
N SER A 704 0.55 -45.18 -4.73
CA SER A 704 1.76 -45.07 -3.92
C SER A 704 1.52 -44.45 -2.57
N LEU A 705 0.75 -43.35 -2.52
CA LEU A 705 0.34 -42.71 -1.28
C LEU A 705 -0.55 -43.63 -0.43
N ALA A 706 -1.48 -44.35 -1.06
CA ALA A 706 -2.32 -45.34 -0.41
C ALA A 706 -1.49 -46.48 0.25
N THR A 707 -0.42 -46.94 -0.41
CA THR A 707 0.49 -47.92 0.16
C THR A 707 1.16 -47.37 1.42
N ALA A 708 1.60 -46.13 1.41
CA ALA A 708 2.19 -45.49 2.58
C ALA A 708 1.19 -45.35 3.74
N LEU A 709 -0.03 -44.97 3.45
CA LEU A 709 -1.09 -44.77 4.47
C LEU A 709 -1.40 -46.07 5.25
N LYS A 710 -1.15 -47.26 4.68
CA LYS A 710 -1.35 -48.52 5.39
C LYS A 710 -0.41 -48.70 6.62
N THR A 711 0.74 -48.01 6.60
CA THR A 711 1.78 -48.13 7.63
C THR A 711 2.06 -46.85 8.39
N ASN A 712 1.75 -45.70 7.79
CA ASN A 712 1.94 -44.39 8.44
C ASN A 712 0.93 -44.22 9.58
N THR A 713 1.46 -43.84 10.74
CA THR A 713 0.69 -43.65 11.98
C THR A 713 0.68 -42.22 12.50
N THR A 714 1.10 -41.25 11.71
CA THR A 714 1.23 -39.86 12.14
C THR A 714 0.40 -38.88 11.32
N LEU A 715 0.18 -39.17 10.03
CA LEU A 715 -0.57 -38.31 9.14
C LEU A 715 -2.06 -38.34 9.50
N THR A 716 -2.58 -37.17 9.87
CA THR A 716 -3.99 -36.97 10.25
C THR A 716 -4.79 -36.28 9.19
N LYS A 717 -4.15 -35.40 8.38
CA LYS A 717 -4.80 -34.63 7.31
C LYS A 717 -4.04 -34.82 6.00
N LEU A 718 -4.78 -35.15 4.96
CA LEU A 718 -4.26 -35.32 3.60
C LEU A 718 -5.16 -34.63 2.60
N TYR A 719 -4.61 -33.66 1.88
CA TYR A 719 -5.33 -32.95 0.84
C TYR A 719 -4.75 -33.30 -0.53
N LEU A 720 -5.61 -33.80 -1.42
CA LEU A 720 -5.31 -34.30 -2.75
C LEU A 720 -6.26 -33.71 -3.81
N SER A 721 -6.81 -32.53 -3.56
CA SER A 721 -7.72 -31.87 -4.49
C SER A 721 -7.06 -31.63 -5.84
N ASP A 722 -7.80 -31.78 -6.92
CA ASP A 722 -7.36 -31.44 -8.31
C ASP A 722 -6.06 -32.15 -8.72
N ASN A 723 -6.03 -33.47 -8.64
CA ASN A 723 -4.88 -34.32 -8.93
C ASN A 723 -5.11 -35.38 -10.02
N ASN A 724 -6.27 -35.38 -10.66
CA ASN A 724 -6.63 -36.31 -11.70
C ASN A 724 -6.49 -37.81 -11.30
N LEU A 725 -6.86 -38.13 -10.04
CA LEU A 725 -6.69 -39.47 -9.45
C LEU A 725 -7.56 -40.54 -10.13
N GLY A 726 -8.70 -40.19 -10.68
CA GLY A 726 -9.63 -41.11 -11.30
C GLY A 726 -10.22 -42.15 -10.30
N PHE A 727 -11.00 -43.08 -10.82
CA PHE A 727 -11.63 -44.09 -9.98
C PHE A 727 -10.62 -45.06 -9.34
N SER A 728 -9.57 -45.46 -10.09
CA SER A 728 -8.57 -46.39 -9.59
C SER A 728 -7.68 -45.82 -8.48
N GLY A 729 -7.43 -44.48 -8.53
CA GLY A 729 -6.80 -43.80 -7.39
C GLY A 729 -7.69 -43.78 -6.14
N ALA A 730 -8.99 -43.53 -6.31
CA ALA A 730 -9.94 -43.60 -5.23
C ALA A 730 -10.06 -45.03 -4.65
N GLU A 731 -10.06 -46.09 -5.48
CA GLU A 731 -10.07 -47.47 -5.08
C GLU A 731 -8.82 -47.81 -4.21
N SER A 732 -7.64 -47.36 -4.64
CA SER A 732 -6.41 -47.55 -3.88
C SER A 732 -6.44 -46.86 -2.51
N LEU A 733 -6.88 -45.61 -2.47
CA LEU A 733 -7.03 -44.84 -1.21
C LEU A 733 -8.07 -45.48 -0.29
N ALA A 734 -9.20 -45.93 -0.85
CA ALA A 734 -10.25 -46.62 -0.11
C ALA A 734 -9.73 -47.93 0.52
N ALA A 735 -8.95 -48.69 -0.22
CA ALA A 735 -8.31 -49.90 0.30
C ALA A 735 -7.34 -49.60 1.47
N ALA A 736 -6.64 -48.47 1.44
CA ALA A 736 -5.79 -48.05 2.55
C ALA A 736 -6.58 -47.61 3.75
N LEU A 737 -7.66 -46.83 3.55
CA LEU A 737 -8.54 -46.33 4.61
C LEU A 737 -9.18 -47.47 5.44
N LYS A 738 -9.38 -48.64 4.87
CA LYS A 738 -9.91 -49.82 5.62
C LYS A 738 -9.01 -50.24 6.80
N THR A 739 -7.70 -49.94 6.69
CA THR A 739 -6.70 -50.31 7.71
C THR A 739 -6.06 -49.12 8.40
N ASN A 740 -6.08 -47.93 7.78
CA ASN A 740 -5.52 -46.75 8.38
C ASN A 740 -6.42 -46.24 9.51
N SER A 741 -5.78 -45.99 10.66
CA SER A 741 -6.44 -45.53 11.88
C SER A 741 -5.96 -44.15 12.35
N THR A 742 -5.41 -43.30 11.46
CA THR A 742 -4.83 -42.00 11.81
C THR A 742 -5.39 -40.87 11.01
N VAL A 743 -5.71 -41.07 9.75
CA VAL A 743 -6.27 -40.00 8.90
C VAL A 743 -7.68 -39.69 9.36
N THR A 744 -7.86 -38.43 9.76
CA THR A 744 -9.14 -37.84 10.22
C THR A 744 -9.77 -36.93 9.19
N GLU A 745 -8.96 -36.35 8.30
CA GLU A 745 -9.42 -35.41 7.28
C GLU A 745 -8.80 -35.77 5.92
N LEU A 746 -9.65 -35.94 4.90
CA LEU A 746 -9.27 -36.30 3.55
C LEU A 746 -10.02 -35.43 2.55
N ASN A 747 -9.28 -34.70 1.72
CA ASN A 747 -9.83 -33.93 0.61
C ASN A 747 -9.49 -34.57 -0.72
N LEU A 748 -10.50 -35.03 -1.43
CA LEU A 748 -10.41 -35.63 -2.76
C LEU A 748 -11.19 -34.84 -3.81
N SER A 749 -11.47 -33.57 -3.57
CA SER A 749 -12.28 -32.76 -4.49
C SER A 749 -11.61 -32.65 -5.88
N LYS A 750 -12.40 -32.48 -6.93
CA LYS A 750 -11.92 -32.30 -8.33
C LYS A 750 -11.02 -33.40 -8.87
N ASN A 751 -11.26 -34.65 -8.57
CA ASN A 751 -10.41 -35.78 -8.98
C ASN A 751 -11.01 -36.72 -10.03
N ASN A 752 -12.14 -36.40 -10.58
CA ASN A 752 -12.83 -37.25 -11.58
C ASN A 752 -13.08 -38.70 -11.10
N LEU A 753 -13.40 -38.90 -9.81
CA LEU A 753 -13.53 -40.22 -9.19
C LEU A 753 -14.67 -41.06 -9.79
N GLY A 754 -15.73 -40.41 -10.27
CA GLY A 754 -16.90 -41.09 -10.84
C GLY A 754 -17.64 -42.01 -9.86
N PHE A 755 -18.56 -42.82 -10.37
CA PHE A 755 -19.34 -43.75 -9.58
C PHE A 755 -18.47 -44.83 -8.89
N GLY A 756 -17.52 -45.42 -9.59
CA GLY A 756 -16.67 -46.50 -9.02
C GLY A 756 -15.83 -45.99 -7.84
N GLY A 757 -15.33 -44.74 -7.92
CA GLY A 757 -14.59 -44.16 -6.80
C GLY A 757 -15.46 -43.91 -5.58
N ALA A 758 -16.70 -43.49 -5.79
CA ALA A 758 -17.66 -43.31 -4.70
C ALA A 758 -18.03 -44.65 -4.04
N GLU A 759 -18.24 -45.68 -4.83
CA GLU A 759 -18.53 -47.04 -4.34
C GLU A 759 -17.39 -47.58 -3.48
N SER A 760 -16.14 -47.45 -3.96
CA SER A 760 -14.97 -47.93 -3.22
C SER A 760 -14.78 -47.21 -1.88
N LEU A 761 -14.97 -45.88 -1.89
CA LEU A 761 -14.90 -45.07 -0.67
C LEU A 761 -16.03 -45.40 0.31
N ALA A 762 -17.25 -45.61 -0.21
CA ALA A 762 -18.39 -46.02 0.60
C ALA A 762 -18.13 -47.35 1.33
N GLU A 763 -17.51 -48.32 0.63
CA GLU A 763 -17.13 -49.60 1.23
C GLU A 763 -16.05 -49.45 2.31
N ALA A 764 -15.12 -48.52 2.12
CA ALA A 764 -14.11 -48.22 3.14
C ALA A 764 -14.74 -47.55 4.39
N LEU A 765 -15.70 -46.67 4.20
CA LEU A 765 -16.40 -46.01 5.30
C LEU A 765 -17.17 -46.95 6.23
N LYS A 766 -17.59 -48.14 5.76
CA LYS A 766 -18.24 -49.13 6.61
C LYS A 766 -17.37 -49.65 7.75
N THR A 767 -16.05 -49.63 7.55
CA THR A 767 -15.05 -50.18 8.49
C THR A 767 -14.15 -49.10 9.10
N ASN A 768 -13.94 -47.99 8.43
CA ASN A 768 -13.10 -46.94 8.96
C ASN A 768 -13.80 -46.17 10.08
N THR A 769 -13.14 -46.04 11.22
CA THR A 769 -13.65 -45.40 12.45
C THR A 769 -12.90 -44.10 12.81
N THR A 770 -12.04 -43.61 11.98
CA THR A 770 -11.17 -42.46 12.27
C THR A 770 -11.44 -41.27 11.39
N LEU A 771 -11.85 -41.46 10.13
CA LEU A 771 -12.14 -40.41 9.21
C LEU A 771 -13.37 -39.64 9.68
N THR A 772 -13.18 -38.34 9.97
CA THR A 772 -14.22 -37.42 10.46
C THR A 772 -14.68 -36.46 9.39
N LYS A 773 -13.78 -36.09 8.43
CA LYS A 773 -14.07 -35.15 7.35
C LYS A 773 -13.68 -35.72 6.01
N LEU A 774 -14.62 -35.73 5.07
CA LEU A 774 -14.40 -36.16 3.69
C LEU A 774 -14.95 -35.16 2.70
N ASN A 775 -14.08 -34.65 1.83
CA ASN A 775 -14.48 -33.75 0.75
C ASN A 775 -14.40 -34.49 -0.60
N LEU A 776 -15.57 -34.62 -1.24
CA LEU A 776 -15.73 -35.25 -2.56
C LEU A 776 -16.33 -34.28 -3.59
N GLN A 777 -16.20 -32.98 -3.38
CA GLN A 777 -16.72 -31.95 -4.26
C GLN A 777 -16.16 -32.09 -5.70
N PHE A 778 -16.96 -31.78 -6.73
CA PHE A 778 -16.52 -31.80 -8.15
C PHE A 778 -15.95 -33.12 -8.65
N ASN A 779 -16.50 -34.26 -8.29
CA ASN A 779 -15.96 -35.59 -8.66
C ASN A 779 -16.75 -36.33 -9.75
N LYS A 780 -17.75 -35.70 -10.36
CA LYS A 780 -18.59 -36.33 -11.40
C LYS A 780 -19.21 -37.65 -10.92
N LEU A 781 -19.61 -37.72 -9.64
CA LEU A 781 -20.09 -38.95 -9.02
C LEU A 781 -21.35 -39.49 -9.72
N GLY A 782 -22.27 -38.61 -10.10
CA GLY A 782 -23.52 -38.97 -10.77
C GLY A 782 -24.58 -39.56 -9.81
N PRO A 783 -25.76 -39.84 -10.33
CA PRO A 783 -26.93 -40.18 -9.48
C PRO A 783 -26.80 -41.46 -8.64
N ALA A 784 -26.18 -42.50 -9.20
CA ALA A 784 -26.04 -43.80 -8.54
C ALA A 784 -25.12 -43.77 -7.32
N SER A 785 -24.19 -42.80 -7.23
CA SER A 785 -23.25 -42.71 -6.12
C SER A 785 -23.90 -42.37 -4.77
N ALA A 786 -25.06 -41.73 -4.81
CA ALA A 786 -25.81 -41.40 -3.59
C ALA A 786 -26.25 -42.66 -2.81
N GLU A 787 -26.59 -43.72 -3.53
CA GLU A 787 -26.97 -45.00 -2.91
C GLU A 787 -25.74 -45.70 -2.26
N SER A 788 -24.65 -45.79 -2.99
CA SER A 788 -23.42 -46.41 -2.47
C SER A 788 -22.88 -45.67 -1.24
N LEU A 789 -22.80 -44.32 -1.32
CA LEU A 789 -22.35 -43.50 -0.18
C LEU A 789 -23.28 -43.61 1.01
N ALA A 790 -24.61 -43.65 0.78
CA ALA A 790 -25.59 -43.85 1.82
C ALA A 790 -25.36 -45.14 2.59
N ALA A 791 -25.08 -46.26 1.89
CA ALA A 791 -24.77 -47.54 2.54
C ALA A 791 -23.48 -47.46 3.39
N GLY A 792 -22.48 -46.69 2.95
CA GLY A 792 -21.23 -46.47 3.71
C GLY A 792 -21.45 -45.66 4.99
N PHE A 793 -22.06 -44.52 4.88
CA PHE A 793 -22.18 -43.62 6.04
C PHE A 793 -23.34 -43.99 6.99
N LYS A 794 -24.28 -44.83 6.54
CA LYS A 794 -25.38 -45.36 7.42
C LYS A 794 -24.83 -46.02 8.67
N THR A 795 -23.73 -46.79 8.53
CA THR A 795 -23.07 -47.53 9.60
C THR A 795 -21.88 -46.82 10.20
N ASN A 796 -21.34 -45.80 9.50
CA ASN A 796 -20.19 -45.06 9.98
C ASN A 796 -20.54 -44.16 11.16
N ALA A 797 -19.79 -44.27 12.26
CA ALA A 797 -20.01 -43.53 13.48
C ALA A 797 -18.93 -42.44 13.75
N SER A 798 -17.97 -42.26 12.84
CA SER A 798 -16.87 -41.27 13.00
C SER A 798 -17.06 -40.02 12.16
N MET A 799 -17.71 -40.10 10.98
CA MET A 799 -17.83 -39.00 10.06
C MET A 799 -18.72 -37.91 10.60
N THR A 800 -18.16 -36.71 10.70
CA THR A 800 -18.87 -35.50 11.14
C THR A 800 -19.16 -34.51 10.00
N GLU A 801 -18.31 -34.49 8.96
CA GLU A 801 -18.44 -33.55 7.84
C GLU A 801 -18.30 -34.30 6.51
N LEU A 802 -19.26 -34.13 5.61
CA LEU A 802 -19.28 -34.72 4.27
C LEU A 802 -19.65 -33.68 3.23
N ASN A 803 -18.77 -33.43 2.28
CA ASN A 803 -19.00 -32.53 1.16
C ASN A 803 -19.17 -33.30 -0.15
N LEU A 804 -20.37 -33.26 -0.71
CA LEU A 804 -20.78 -33.86 -1.99
C LEU A 804 -21.23 -32.81 -3.02
N SER A 805 -20.86 -31.55 -2.85
CA SER A 805 -21.27 -30.47 -3.76
C SER A 805 -20.72 -30.66 -5.18
N TYR A 806 -21.41 -30.10 -6.17
CA TYR A 806 -21.01 -30.14 -7.59
C TYR A 806 -20.79 -31.55 -8.16
N ASN A 807 -21.65 -32.51 -7.83
CA ASN A 807 -21.49 -33.90 -8.27
C ASN A 807 -22.59 -34.42 -9.20
N ALA A 808 -23.47 -33.56 -9.68
CA ALA A 808 -24.60 -33.91 -10.54
C ALA A 808 -25.55 -34.96 -9.93
N LEU A 809 -25.65 -34.99 -8.59
CA LEU A 809 -26.63 -35.83 -7.91
C LEU A 809 -28.05 -35.36 -8.22
N THR A 810 -28.93 -36.30 -8.57
CA THR A 810 -30.34 -36.01 -8.90
C THR A 810 -31.33 -36.55 -7.87
N ASP A 811 -30.97 -37.68 -7.25
CA ASP A 811 -31.77 -38.34 -6.20
C ASP A 811 -30.92 -38.58 -4.97
N VAL A 812 -31.41 -38.23 -3.80
CA VAL A 812 -30.76 -38.39 -2.50
C VAL A 812 -31.65 -39.17 -1.52
N LYS A 813 -32.63 -39.91 -2.01
CA LYS A 813 -33.53 -40.69 -1.15
C LYS A 813 -32.79 -41.67 -0.24
N SER A 814 -31.79 -42.38 -0.77
CA SER A 814 -30.97 -43.31 -0.01
C SER A 814 -30.12 -42.55 1.05
N LEU A 815 -29.53 -41.38 0.68
CA LEU A 815 -28.81 -40.53 1.63
C LEU A 815 -29.73 -40.04 2.77
N ALA A 816 -30.95 -39.62 2.42
CA ALA A 816 -31.94 -39.20 3.37
C ALA A 816 -32.27 -40.35 4.35
N ALA A 817 -32.55 -41.55 3.83
CA ALA A 817 -32.83 -42.72 4.66
C ALA A 817 -31.61 -43.10 5.58
N ALA A 818 -30.41 -42.93 5.14
CA ALA A 818 -29.24 -43.15 5.96
C ALA A 818 -29.11 -42.09 7.09
N LEU A 819 -29.49 -40.83 6.85
CA LEU A 819 -29.53 -39.77 7.87
C LEU A 819 -30.50 -40.09 9.04
N GLU A 820 -31.58 -40.84 8.79
CA GLU A 820 -32.50 -41.20 9.87
C GLU A 820 -31.85 -41.98 11.01
N THR A 821 -30.84 -42.78 10.64
CA THR A 821 -30.14 -43.65 11.60
C THR A 821 -28.74 -43.21 11.96
N ASN A 822 -28.08 -42.41 11.11
CA ASN A 822 -26.76 -41.89 11.40
C ASN A 822 -26.78 -40.91 12.59
N ARG A 823 -25.87 -41.06 13.54
CA ARG A 823 -25.75 -40.23 14.74
C ARG A 823 -24.38 -39.53 14.86
N SER A 824 -23.61 -39.46 13.79
CA SER A 824 -22.31 -38.84 13.80
C SER A 824 -22.24 -37.58 12.91
N LEU A 825 -22.93 -37.57 11.79
CA LEU A 825 -22.84 -36.50 10.79
C LEU A 825 -23.45 -35.20 11.30
N LYS A 826 -22.65 -34.11 11.30
CA LYS A 826 -23.05 -32.78 11.75
C LYS A 826 -23.25 -31.83 10.59
N ASP A 827 -22.37 -31.95 9.57
CA ASP A 827 -22.34 -31.02 8.44
C ASP A 827 -22.41 -31.82 7.13
N LEU A 828 -23.42 -31.53 6.31
CA LEU A 828 -23.64 -32.15 5.01
C LEU A 828 -23.79 -31.07 3.95
N ASN A 829 -22.89 -31.08 2.97
CA ASN A 829 -22.96 -30.18 1.82
C ASN A 829 -23.39 -30.95 0.56
N LEU A 830 -24.57 -30.64 0.06
CA LEU A 830 -25.16 -31.12 -1.19
C LEU A 830 -25.41 -30.00 -2.21
N SER A 831 -24.74 -28.87 -2.04
CA SER A 831 -24.93 -27.70 -2.90
C SER A 831 -24.51 -27.96 -4.33
N TRP A 832 -25.06 -27.18 -5.24
CA TRP A 832 -24.72 -27.22 -6.68
C TRP A 832 -24.82 -28.62 -7.28
N ASN A 833 -25.84 -29.36 -6.92
CA ASN A 833 -26.26 -30.61 -7.54
C ASN A 833 -27.49 -30.38 -8.44
N LYS A 834 -28.19 -31.42 -8.80
CA LYS A 834 -29.41 -31.36 -9.63
C LYS A 834 -30.62 -31.85 -8.83
N LEU A 835 -30.65 -31.52 -7.54
CA LEU A 835 -31.72 -31.95 -6.64
C LEU A 835 -33.01 -31.25 -6.99
N CYS A 836 -34.13 -32.01 -6.94
CA CYS A 836 -35.49 -31.56 -7.27
C CYS A 836 -36.36 -31.44 -6.00
N PRO A 837 -37.59 -30.95 -6.07
CA PRO A 837 -38.47 -30.87 -4.90
C PRO A 837 -38.69 -32.20 -4.17
N ALA A 838 -38.75 -33.34 -4.88
CA ALA A 838 -38.88 -34.67 -4.26
C ALA A 838 -37.68 -35.07 -3.42
N SER A 839 -36.44 -34.59 -3.80
CA SER A 839 -35.26 -34.76 -2.98
C SER A 839 -35.36 -33.98 -1.67
N ALA A 840 -35.94 -32.78 -1.70
CA ALA A 840 -36.18 -31.97 -0.51
C ALA A 840 -37.23 -32.65 0.42
N ASP A 841 -38.27 -33.23 -0.15
CA ASP A 841 -39.28 -33.96 0.64
C ASP A 841 -38.67 -35.17 1.34
N SER A 842 -37.77 -35.91 0.65
CA SER A 842 -37.07 -37.07 1.27
C SER A 842 -36.13 -36.64 2.39
N LEU A 843 -35.40 -35.54 2.21
CA LEU A 843 -34.53 -34.97 3.24
C LEU A 843 -35.35 -34.44 4.43
N ALA A 844 -36.46 -33.76 4.14
CA ALA A 844 -37.37 -33.27 5.18
C ALA A 844 -37.88 -34.42 6.05
N ALA A 845 -38.37 -35.49 5.42
CA ALA A 845 -38.85 -36.66 6.16
C ALA A 845 -37.74 -37.23 7.07
N SER A 846 -36.52 -37.38 6.60
CA SER A 846 -35.40 -37.91 7.40
C SER A 846 -35.00 -37.01 8.56
N LEU A 847 -35.03 -35.69 8.33
CA LEU A 847 -34.69 -34.68 9.34
C LEU A 847 -35.65 -34.64 10.52
N THR A 848 -36.90 -35.18 10.40
CA THR A 848 -37.78 -35.33 11.55
C THR A 848 -37.24 -36.30 12.59
N MET A 849 -36.43 -37.29 12.15
CA MET A 849 -35.85 -38.34 13.01
C MET A 849 -34.38 -38.07 13.32
N ASN A 850 -33.71 -37.24 12.54
CA ASN A 850 -32.28 -36.94 12.73
C ASN A 850 -32.08 -35.87 13.83
N THR A 851 -31.27 -36.22 14.83
CA THR A 851 -30.93 -35.37 15.99
C THR A 851 -29.47 -34.97 16.05
N THR A 852 -28.72 -35.06 14.95
CA THR A 852 -27.28 -34.80 14.93
C THR A 852 -26.85 -33.76 13.91
N LEU A 853 -27.53 -33.67 12.77
CA LEU A 853 -27.19 -32.74 11.71
C LEU A 853 -27.41 -31.30 12.16
N ARG A 854 -26.37 -30.48 12.03
CA ARG A 854 -26.37 -29.06 12.41
C ARG A 854 -26.44 -28.13 11.22
N THR A 855 -25.73 -28.52 10.16
CA THR A 855 -25.60 -27.73 8.91
C THR A 855 -25.98 -28.59 7.72
N LEU A 856 -26.89 -28.10 6.90
CA LEU A 856 -27.26 -28.68 5.62
C LEU A 856 -27.19 -27.61 4.53
N ASP A 857 -26.28 -27.78 3.58
CA ASP A 857 -26.18 -26.88 2.43
C ASP A 857 -26.79 -27.53 1.18
N LEU A 858 -27.89 -26.92 0.71
CA LEU A 858 -28.63 -27.29 -0.49
C LEU A 858 -28.58 -26.18 -1.54
N SER A 859 -27.74 -25.20 -1.40
CA SER A 859 -27.62 -24.06 -2.33
C SER A 859 -27.36 -24.51 -3.77
N GLY A 860 -27.83 -23.75 -4.76
CA GLY A 860 -27.57 -24.04 -6.17
C GLY A 860 -28.24 -25.30 -6.72
N ASN A 861 -29.37 -25.70 -6.18
CA ASN A 861 -30.19 -26.82 -6.65
C ASN A 861 -31.50 -26.32 -7.30
N ASN A 862 -32.41 -27.22 -7.61
CA ASN A 862 -33.72 -26.91 -8.24
C ASN A 862 -34.88 -27.31 -7.34
N LEU A 863 -34.79 -26.98 -6.06
CA LEU A 863 -35.82 -27.42 -5.07
C LEU A 863 -37.14 -26.68 -5.22
N GLY A 864 -37.15 -25.49 -5.73
CA GLY A 864 -38.35 -24.67 -5.88
C GLY A 864 -39.01 -24.26 -4.55
N PRO A 865 -40.14 -23.54 -4.62
CA PRO A 865 -40.88 -23.12 -3.41
C PRO A 865 -41.44 -24.29 -2.61
N ALA A 866 -41.87 -25.37 -3.28
CA ALA A 866 -42.43 -26.55 -2.61
C ALA A 866 -41.41 -27.27 -1.75
N GLY A 867 -40.20 -27.58 -2.32
CA GLY A 867 -39.12 -28.21 -1.56
C GLY A 867 -38.59 -27.34 -0.42
N ALA A 868 -38.50 -26.03 -0.63
CA ALA A 868 -38.12 -25.11 0.43
C ALA A 868 -39.15 -25.11 1.60
N LYS A 869 -40.42 -25.16 1.26
CA LYS A 869 -41.52 -25.24 2.27
C LYS A 869 -41.46 -26.54 3.06
N SER A 870 -41.26 -27.69 2.39
CA SER A 870 -41.13 -29.01 3.07
C SER A 870 -39.98 -29.01 4.05
N LEU A 871 -38.79 -28.49 3.68
CA LEU A 871 -37.63 -28.36 4.56
C LEU A 871 -37.88 -27.38 5.72
N ALA A 872 -38.56 -26.26 5.45
CA ALA A 872 -38.89 -25.29 6.48
C ALA A 872 -39.86 -25.84 7.54
N THR A 873 -40.87 -26.60 7.13
CA THR A 873 -41.83 -27.22 8.05
C THR A 873 -41.12 -28.13 9.07
N VAL A 874 -40.05 -28.80 8.66
CA VAL A 874 -39.27 -29.66 9.59
C VAL A 874 -38.57 -28.84 10.67
N LEU A 875 -38.18 -27.61 10.39
CA LEU A 875 -37.52 -26.74 11.37
C LEU A 875 -38.45 -26.38 12.57
N GLU A 876 -39.76 -26.56 12.44
CA GLU A 876 -40.74 -26.37 13.56
C GLU A 876 -40.49 -27.40 14.67
N THR A 877 -40.06 -28.60 14.32
CA THR A 877 -39.88 -29.72 15.26
C THR A 877 -38.40 -30.06 15.44
N ASN A 878 -37.56 -29.98 14.39
CA ASN A 878 -36.15 -30.27 14.49
C ASN A 878 -35.38 -29.06 15.07
N THR A 879 -34.89 -29.21 16.29
CA THR A 879 -34.13 -28.17 17.01
C THR A 879 -32.59 -28.28 16.81
N THR A 880 -32.12 -29.35 16.20
CA THR A 880 -30.67 -29.62 16.02
C THR A 880 -30.12 -28.97 14.79
N LEU A 881 -30.86 -28.88 13.69
CA LEU A 881 -30.44 -28.21 12.47
C LEU A 881 -30.42 -26.70 12.71
N LYS A 882 -29.23 -26.11 12.72
CA LYS A 882 -29.00 -24.68 12.98
C LYS A 882 -28.96 -23.87 11.69
N ASN A 883 -28.33 -24.42 10.66
CA ASN A 883 -28.07 -23.73 9.39
C ASN A 883 -28.60 -24.55 8.22
N LEU A 884 -29.58 -24.04 7.52
CA LEU A 884 -30.12 -24.56 6.26
C LEU A 884 -29.85 -23.55 5.15
N PHE A 885 -28.95 -23.85 4.23
CA PHE A 885 -28.61 -22.96 3.10
C PHE A 885 -29.46 -23.33 1.88
N LEU A 886 -30.18 -22.34 1.35
CA LEU A 886 -31.11 -22.49 0.21
C LEU A 886 -30.81 -21.45 -0.92
N PHE A 887 -29.64 -20.86 -0.95
CA PHE A 887 -29.26 -19.91 -1.98
C PHE A 887 -29.38 -20.49 -3.40
N LYS A 888 -29.88 -19.73 -4.39
CA LYS A 888 -30.06 -20.18 -5.80
C LYS A 888 -30.84 -21.48 -5.98
N ASN A 889 -32.01 -21.59 -5.35
CA ASN A 889 -32.91 -22.75 -5.47
C ASN A 889 -34.25 -22.46 -6.20
N ASN A 890 -34.30 -21.45 -7.06
CA ASN A 890 -35.50 -21.01 -7.78
C ASN A 890 -36.68 -20.65 -6.82
N ILE A 891 -36.37 -20.06 -5.66
CA ILE A 891 -37.32 -19.58 -4.65
C ILE A 891 -37.53 -18.09 -4.88
N SER A 892 -38.78 -17.67 -5.00
CA SER A 892 -39.10 -16.24 -5.20
C SER A 892 -38.71 -15.40 -4.00
N GLU A 893 -38.48 -14.11 -4.20
CA GLU A 893 -38.14 -13.19 -3.10
C GLU A 893 -39.24 -13.10 -2.05
N ALA A 894 -40.50 -13.17 -2.47
CA ALA A 894 -41.65 -13.19 -1.59
C ALA A 894 -41.69 -14.45 -0.70
N ASP A 895 -41.33 -15.62 -1.26
CA ASP A 895 -41.27 -16.85 -0.46
C ASP A 895 -40.03 -16.85 0.46
N ARG A 896 -38.89 -16.32 0.03
CA ARG A 896 -37.69 -16.15 0.91
C ARG A 896 -38.02 -15.27 2.10
N LYS A 897 -38.76 -14.18 1.89
CA LYS A 897 -39.13 -13.28 2.96
C LYS A 897 -40.03 -14.00 3.98
N LYS A 898 -41.04 -14.74 3.51
CA LYS A 898 -41.94 -15.54 4.39
C LYS A 898 -41.17 -16.59 5.18
N LEU A 899 -40.20 -17.28 4.56
CA LEU A 899 -39.39 -18.30 5.21
C LEU A 899 -38.46 -17.68 6.27
N ASN A 900 -37.88 -16.52 5.99
CA ASN A 900 -37.05 -15.79 6.97
C ASN A 900 -37.87 -15.26 8.13
N GLU A 901 -39.09 -14.75 7.87
CA GLU A 901 -39.98 -14.30 8.93
C GLU A 901 -40.41 -15.45 9.86
N ALA A 902 -40.59 -16.67 9.32
CA ALA A 902 -41.02 -17.83 10.08
C ALA A 902 -39.90 -18.52 10.88
N HIS A 903 -38.66 -18.55 10.34
CA HIS A 903 -37.59 -19.38 10.88
C HIS A 903 -36.30 -18.60 11.21
N GLY A 904 -36.28 -17.27 10.99
CA GLY A 904 -35.19 -16.39 11.35
C GLY A 904 -33.86 -16.81 10.67
N ASP A 905 -32.75 -16.71 11.43
CA ASP A 905 -31.40 -16.96 10.93
C ASP A 905 -31.07 -18.44 10.66
N ARG A 906 -32.06 -19.36 10.89
CA ARG A 906 -31.82 -20.78 10.61
C ARG A 906 -31.90 -21.13 9.11
N ILE A 907 -32.57 -20.31 8.30
CA ILE A 907 -32.63 -20.46 6.85
C ILE A 907 -31.77 -19.32 6.21
N LEU A 908 -30.77 -19.70 5.43
CA LEU A 908 -29.82 -18.80 4.89
C LEU A 908 -29.90 -18.77 3.36
N PHE A 909 -30.14 -17.59 2.81
CA PHE A 909 -30.16 -17.33 1.35
C PHE A 909 -28.90 -16.61 0.87
N LYS A 910 -27.83 -16.61 1.66
CA LYS A 910 -26.52 -16.07 1.31
C LYS A 910 -25.56 -17.21 0.93
N CYS A 911 -24.71 -16.98 -0.05
CA CYS A 911 -23.61 -17.90 -0.34
C CYS A 911 -22.55 -17.75 0.76
N VAL A 912 -22.37 -18.77 1.57
CA VAL A 912 -21.37 -18.80 2.66
C VAL A 912 -20.21 -19.70 2.31
N ASP A 913 -20.14 -20.25 1.10
CA ASP A 913 -19.02 -21.08 0.70
C ASP A 913 -17.75 -20.21 0.53
N PRO A 914 -16.78 -20.26 1.47
CA PRO A 914 -15.50 -19.58 1.32
C PRO A 914 -14.75 -20.06 0.06
N HIS A 915 -14.93 -21.34 -0.31
CA HIS A 915 -14.37 -21.91 -1.52
C HIS A 915 -14.99 -21.31 -2.80
N HIS A 916 -16.23 -20.83 -2.75
CA HIS A 916 -16.80 -20.15 -3.91
C HIS A 916 -16.16 -18.79 -4.17
N ARG A 917 -15.76 -18.04 -3.15
CA ARG A 917 -14.97 -16.80 -3.31
C ARG A 917 -13.55 -17.11 -3.81
N VAL A 918 -12.91 -18.11 -3.25
CA VAL A 918 -11.58 -18.59 -3.65
C VAL A 918 -11.64 -19.15 -5.08
N LEU A 919 -12.63 -19.97 -5.44
CA LEU A 919 -12.81 -20.47 -6.82
C LEU A 919 -13.06 -19.36 -7.85
N MET A 920 -13.76 -18.30 -7.48
CA MET A 920 -13.94 -17.16 -8.37
C MET A 920 -12.68 -16.30 -8.49
N SER A 921 -11.88 -16.19 -7.44
CA SER A 921 -10.56 -15.56 -7.52
C SER A 921 -9.56 -16.44 -8.29
N PHE A 922 -9.55 -17.76 -8.08
CA PHE A 922 -8.73 -18.70 -8.86
C PHE A 922 -9.11 -18.73 -10.33
N ARG A 923 -10.40 -18.75 -10.71
CA ARG A 923 -10.82 -18.65 -12.11
C ARG A 923 -10.41 -17.33 -12.75
N LYS A 924 -10.44 -16.23 -12.02
CA LYS A 924 -9.91 -14.94 -12.51
C LYS A 924 -8.39 -14.98 -12.68
N ALA A 925 -7.68 -15.61 -11.76
CA ALA A 925 -6.23 -15.80 -11.87
C ALA A 925 -5.85 -16.78 -12.99
N GLU A 926 -6.56 -17.91 -13.14
CA GLU A 926 -6.37 -18.83 -14.28
C GLU A 926 -6.70 -18.20 -15.64
N GLN A 927 -7.76 -17.41 -15.74
CA GLN A 927 -8.09 -16.66 -16.95
C GLN A 927 -7.02 -15.63 -17.28
N LYS A 928 -6.45 -14.99 -16.28
CA LYS A 928 -5.36 -14.03 -16.43
C LYS A 928 -4.08 -14.74 -16.90
N MET A 929 -3.71 -15.87 -16.28
CA MET A 929 -2.58 -16.69 -16.72
C MET A 929 -2.75 -17.25 -18.14
N GLN A 930 -3.96 -17.65 -18.55
CA GLN A 930 -4.21 -18.09 -19.92
C GLN A 930 -4.11 -16.93 -20.90
N GLN A 931 -4.56 -15.73 -20.56
CA GLN A 931 -4.41 -14.53 -21.37
C GLN A 931 -2.94 -14.11 -21.49
N GLU A 932 -2.15 -14.18 -20.42
CA GLU A 932 -0.72 -13.92 -20.44
C GLU A 932 0.07 -14.98 -21.24
N LYS A 933 -0.31 -16.26 -21.16
CA LYS A 933 0.26 -17.31 -22.03
C LYS A 933 -0.08 -17.11 -23.51
N PHE A 934 -1.23 -16.56 -23.86
CA PHE A 934 -1.59 -16.21 -25.24
C PHE A 934 -0.82 -14.98 -25.72
N ALA A 935 -0.59 -14.00 -24.87
CA ALA A 935 0.21 -12.81 -25.19
C ALA A 935 1.68 -13.16 -25.45
N LEU A 936 2.27 -14.04 -24.65
CA LEU A 936 3.65 -14.52 -24.82
C LEU A 936 3.84 -15.45 -26.06
N LYS A 937 2.79 -16.15 -26.52
CA LYS A 937 2.83 -16.92 -27.77
C LYS A 937 2.64 -16.09 -29.04
N GLY A 938 2.20 -14.86 -28.93
CA GLY A 938 2.07 -13.92 -30.04
C GLY A 938 3.33 -13.08 -30.29
N MET A 939 4.36 -13.22 -29.45
CA MET A 939 5.65 -12.52 -29.55
C MET A 939 6.84 -13.42 -29.91
N SER A 940 6.59 -14.68 -30.29
CA SER A 940 7.63 -15.59 -30.82
C SER A 940 7.50 -15.79 -32.30
#